data_13dade41d075179365159dcd46f385dd
#
_entry.id   13dade41d075179365159dcd46f385dd
#
_cell.length_a   1.000
_cell.length_b   1.000
_cell.length_c   1.000
_cell.angle_alpha   90.00
_cell.angle_beta   90.00
_cell.angle_gamma   90.00
#
_symmetry.space_group_name_H-M   'P 1'
#
loop_
_entity.id
_entity.type
_entity.pdbx_description
1 polymer ?
#
loop_
_entity_poly.entity_id
_entity_poly.type
_entity_poly.pdbx_seq_one_letter_code
_entity_poly.pdbx_strand_id
1 'polypeptide(L)'
;MPYANGGVHIGHLAGVYVPSDIYVRYLRLKKQEVVFIGGSDEHGVPITIRAKKEGITPQDVCDRYHSMIKDSFKDFGISFDVYSRTTSDVHNKLASDFFKKLYEEGKLVEKESEQLYDEEAKQFLADRYVMGECPHCGNPNAYGDQCEKCGSDLSPLELKNPRSTISGSQPVLKNTKNWYLPLNDYQEWLKEWILKEHQEWRPNVYGQCKSWLDMDLQPRAMTRDLDWGIPVPIEGAEGKVLYVWFDAPIGYISNTKELCDNEPEKFGNWEKWWKDPETRLVHFIGKDNIVFHCIIFPTMLKAHGGYILPDNVPSNEFLNLENDKISTSKNWAVWLHEYLVDFPGKQDVLRYVLTANAPETKDNNFTWKDFQERNNSELVAIYGNFVNRALQLTKKYWNGVVPACGELLDVDKQAIAEFQDVKEKVEAFLNVFKFREAQKEAMNLARIGNRYITECEPWKVWKTDPKRVETILNISLQLVANLSIAFEPFLPFSSAELRKLINLTECEWSELGSTDLLKAGQQLAEPHLLFEKIEDDAIEAQLQKLEDTKKANQAANYKAEPIKENVSFEDFEKMDIRVGHIINCEKVKKSKKLLQFTIDDGSGTPRTILSGIAAYYEPEQLIGKDVLFIANFPPRKMMGIESQGMILSAVNFDGTLSVTTTLGEVKPGSQVG
;
A
#
# COMPACT_ATOMS: atom_id res chain seq x y z
N MET A 1 11.40 5.62 4.74
CA MET A 1 11.51 6.27 3.41
C MET A 1 11.17 5.23 2.34
N PRO A 2 10.36 5.56 1.31
CA PRO A 2 10.07 4.62 0.23
C PRO A 2 11.26 4.50 -0.73
N TYR A 3 11.45 3.33 -1.34
CA TYR A 3 12.41 3.13 -2.41
C TYR A 3 12.01 3.90 -3.67
N ALA A 4 12.96 4.63 -4.26
CA ALA A 4 12.76 5.37 -5.52
C ALA A 4 12.87 4.45 -6.76
N ASN A 5 12.16 3.33 -6.75
CA ASN A 5 12.07 2.37 -7.87
C ASN A 5 10.63 2.07 -8.31
N GLY A 6 9.66 2.77 -7.75
CA GLY A 6 8.23 2.62 -8.02
C GLY A 6 7.41 3.68 -7.31
N GLY A 7 6.13 3.76 -7.63
CA GLY A 7 5.19 4.64 -6.93
C GLY A 7 4.86 4.19 -5.51
N VAL A 8 4.20 5.06 -4.76
CA VAL A 8 3.60 4.69 -3.45
C VAL A 8 2.19 4.14 -3.68
N HIS A 9 1.81 3.15 -2.89
CA HIS A 9 0.47 2.56 -2.92
C HIS A 9 -0.23 2.65 -1.57
N ILE A 10 -1.52 2.31 -1.53
CA ILE A 10 -2.36 2.40 -0.34
C ILE A 10 -1.80 1.66 0.89
N GLY A 11 -1.04 0.57 0.70
CA GLY A 11 -0.36 -0.13 1.80
C GLY A 11 0.69 0.74 2.49
N HIS A 12 1.49 1.49 1.73
CA HIS A 12 2.44 2.46 2.29
C HIS A 12 1.70 3.60 3.02
N LEU A 13 0.60 4.09 2.42
CA LEU A 13 -0.19 5.16 3.02
C LEU A 13 -0.80 4.74 4.35
N ALA A 14 -1.49 3.61 4.39
CA ALA A 14 -2.14 3.11 5.61
C ALA A 14 -1.12 2.66 6.68
N GLY A 15 0.01 2.09 6.23
CA GLY A 15 1.05 1.59 7.12
C GLY A 15 1.87 2.68 7.80
N VAL A 16 2.17 3.76 7.07
CA VAL A 16 3.17 4.76 7.51
C VAL A 16 2.68 6.19 7.37
N TYR A 17 2.31 6.64 6.14
CA TYR A 17 2.26 8.08 5.85
C TYR A 17 1.00 8.76 6.34
N VAL A 18 -0.16 8.11 6.27
CA VAL A 18 -1.41 8.67 6.84
C VAL A 18 -1.36 8.73 8.36
N PRO A 19 -1.00 7.66 9.10
CA PRO A 19 -0.91 7.74 10.55
C PRO A 19 0.13 8.74 11.06
N SER A 20 1.29 8.85 10.42
CA SER A 20 2.29 9.85 10.80
C SER A 20 1.81 11.29 10.55
N ASP A 21 1.16 11.55 9.42
CA ASP A 21 0.60 12.87 9.09
C ASP A 21 -0.53 13.25 10.06
N ILE A 22 -1.41 12.31 10.42
CA ILE A 22 -2.45 12.54 11.45
C ILE A 22 -1.82 12.97 12.76
N TYR A 23 -0.78 12.28 13.23
CA TYR A 23 -0.13 12.56 14.49
C TYR A 23 0.57 13.93 14.47
N VAL A 24 1.29 14.24 13.40
CA VAL A 24 1.96 15.53 13.24
C VAL A 24 0.97 16.70 13.18
N ARG A 25 -0.13 16.57 12.42
CA ARG A 25 -1.20 17.58 12.38
C ARG A 25 -1.83 17.81 13.74
N TYR A 26 -2.07 16.75 14.50
CA TYR A 26 -2.55 16.84 15.87
C TYR A 26 -1.58 17.61 16.77
N LEU A 27 -0.27 17.32 16.71
CA LEU A 27 0.74 18.03 17.49
C LEU A 27 0.83 19.52 17.11
N ARG A 28 0.75 19.83 15.81
CA ARG A 28 0.73 21.22 15.32
C ARG A 28 -0.51 21.99 15.80
N LEU A 29 -1.68 21.36 15.82
CA LEU A 29 -2.89 21.96 16.41
C LEU A 29 -2.74 22.20 17.91
N LYS A 30 -1.94 21.39 18.62
CA LYS A 30 -1.57 21.62 20.02
C LYS A 30 -0.49 22.68 20.20
N LYS A 31 -0.01 23.30 19.12
CA LYS A 31 1.12 24.26 19.13
C LYS A 31 2.41 23.66 19.69
N GLN A 32 2.56 22.34 19.59
CA GLN A 32 3.82 21.69 19.91
C GLN A 32 4.83 21.88 18.78
N GLU A 33 6.08 22.11 19.15
CA GLU A 33 7.18 22.12 18.19
C GLU A 33 7.37 20.72 17.62
N VAL A 34 7.29 20.57 16.31
CA VAL A 34 7.42 19.28 15.62
C VAL A 34 7.99 19.47 14.23
N VAL A 35 8.88 18.57 13.83
CA VAL A 35 9.35 18.44 12.45
C VAL A 35 8.89 17.11 11.89
N PHE A 36 8.37 17.14 10.66
CA PHE A 36 7.92 15.96 9.93
C PHE A 36 8.84 15.69 8.75
N ILE A 37 9.69 14.68 8.90
CA ILE A 37 10.77 14.38 7.97
C ILE A 37 10.36 13.23 7.04
N GLY A 38 10.48 13.45 5.75
CA GLY A 38 10.32 12.44 4.71
C GLY A 38 11.47 12.46 3.71
N GLY A 39 11.50 11.45 2.86
CA GLY A 39 12.48 11.35 1.78
C GLY A 39 12.41 10.02 1.06
N SER A 40 13.09 9.90 -0.08
CA SER A 40 13.23 8.65 -0.81
C SER A 40 14.55 7.97 -0.49
N ASP A 41 14.48 6.64 -0.37
CA ASP A 41 15.64 5.76 -0.34
C ASP A 41 16.04 5.44 -1.78
N GLU A 42 17.25 5.82 -2.16
CA GLU A 42 17.71 5.83 -3.55
C GLU A 42 18.94 4.95 -3.80
N HIS A 43 19.35 4.20 -2.81
CA HIS A 43 20.45 3.26 -2.93
C HIS A 43 19.96 1.80 -2.90
N GLY A 44 20.79 0.89 -3.40
CA GLY A 44 20.52 -0.55 -3.35
C GLY A 44 20.14 -1.20 -4.66
N VAL A 45 20.18 -2.52 -4.64
CA VAL A 45 20.06 -3.42 -5.79
C VAL A 45 18.76 -3.27 -6.60
N PRO A 46 17.56 -3.06 -6.00
CA PRO A 46 16.33 -2.93 -6.79
C PRO A 46 16.34 -1.79 -7.80
N ILE A 47 17.05 -0.68 -7.50
CA ILE A 47 17.18 0.48 -8.40
C ILE A 47 18.08 0.13 -9.58
N THR A 48 19.23 -0.52 -9.33
CA THR A 48 20.15 -0.92 -10.39
C THR A 48 19.55 -1.98 -11.31
N ILE A 49 18.78 -2.93 -10.77
CA ILE A 49 18.04 -3.91 -11.58
C ILE A 49 17.04 -3.18 -12.51
N ARG A 50 16.31 -2.21 -11.98
CA ARG A 50 15.36 -1.44 -12.78
C ARG A 50 16.04 -0.61 -13.84
N ALA A 51 17.11 0.08 -13.49
CA ALA A 51 17.93 0.86 -14.43
C ALA A 51 18.42 0.01 -15.60
N LYS A 52 18.97 -1.17 -15.31
CA LYS A 52 19.43 -2.15 -16.34
C LYS A 52 18.26 -2.62 -17.22
N LYS A 53 17.11 -2.93 -16.64
CA LYS A 53 15.92 -3.37 -17.39
C LYS A 53 15.39 -2.28 -18.34
N GLU A 54 15.46 -1.03 -17.93
CA GLU A 54 14.97 0.12 -18.69
C GLU A 54 16.04 0.75 -19.60
N GLY A 55 17.32 0.36 -19.48
CA GLY A 55 18.41 0.88 -20.29
C GLY A 55 18.80 2.34 -19.96
N ILE A 56 18.58 2.76 -18.70
CA ILE A 56 18.88 4.10 -18.17
C ILE A 56 19.80 4.01 -16.97
N THR A 57 20.27 5.16 -16.46
CA THR A 57 21.12 5.19 -15.27
C THR A 57 20.31 4.98 -13.99
N PRO A 58 20.92 4.48 -12.88
CA PRO A 58 20.27 4.44 -11.57
C PRO A 58 19.79 5.82 -11.10
N GLN A 59 20.53 6.89 -11.41
CA GLN A 59 20.15 8.27 -11.09
C GLN A 59 18.86 8.68 -11.82
N ASP A 60 18.70 8.36 -13.12
CA ASP A 60 17.49 8.66 -13.87
C ASP A 60 16.25 7.97 -13.27
N VAL A 61 16.42 6.73 -12.78
CA VAL A 61 15.35 6.00 -12.07
C VAL A 61 14.98 6.75 -10.79
N CYS A 62 15.99 7.12 -9.97
CA CYS A 62 15.79 7.85 -8.73
C CYS A 62 15.10 9.18 -8.95
N ASP A 63 15.56 9.99 -9.90
CA ASP A 63 15.01 11.33 -10.18
C ASP A 63 13.54 11.27 -10.57
N ARG A 64 13.19 10.32 -11.43
CA ARG A 64 11.80 10.10 -11.86
C ARG A 64 10.89 9.71 -10.71
N TYR A 65 11.28 8.71 -9.92
CA TYR A 65 10.42 8.22 -8.84
C TYR A 65 10.42 9.12 -7.61
N HIS A 66 11.54 9.77 -7.29
CA HIS A 66 11.59 10.80 -6.25
C HIS A 66 10.56 11.89 -6.52
N SER A 67 10.59 12.48 -7.74
CA SER A 67 9.66 13.53 -8.13
C SER A 67 8.20 13.05 -8.09
N MET A 68 7.91 11.87 -8.68
CA MET A 68 6.56 11.28 -8.67
C MET A 68 6.03 11.09 -7.24
N ILE A 69 6.84 10.53 -6.35
CA ILE A 69 6.44 10.24 -4.97
C ILE A 69 6.24 11.55 -4.20
N LYS A 70 7.17 12.48 -4.31
CA LYS A 70 7.12 13.79 -3.66
C LYS A 70 5.85 14.57 -4.04
N ASP A 71 5.56 14.66 -5.34
CA ASP A 71 4.39 15.36 -5.85
C ASP A 71 3.10 14.64 -5.43
N SER A 72 3.07 13.30 -5.49
CA SER A 72 1.92 12.52 -5.04
C SER A 72 1.62 12.73 -3.56
N PHE A 73 2.63 12.77 -2.69
CA PHE A 73 2.44 13.06 -1.27
C PHE A 73 1.93 14.47 -1.04
N LYS A 74 2.48 15.45 -1.74
CA LYS A 74 2.03 16.85 -1.67
C LYS A 74 0.56 16.98 -2.07
N ASP A 75 0.18 16.40 -3.19
CA ASP A 75 -1.19 16.47 -3.73
C ASP A 75 -2.18 15.68 -2.86
N PHE A 76 -1.71 14.64 -2.18
CA PHE A 76 -2.50 13.87 -1.20
C PHE A 76 -2.56 14.54 0.19
N GLY A 77 -1.81 15.61 0.39
CA GLY A 77 -1.81 16.39 1.63
C GLY A 77 -1.01 15.77 2.76
N ILE A 78 0.04 14.99 2.48
CA ILE A 78 1.02 14.62 3.50
C ILE A 78 1.90 15.83 3.80
N SER A 79 1.88 16.30 5.04
CA SER A 79 2.40 17.62 5.43
C SER A 79 3.86 17.60 5.89
N PHE A 80 4.75 16.94 5.13
CA PHE A 80 6.18 16.97 5.40
C PHE A 80 6.73 18.39 5.46
N ASP A 81 7.60 18.68 6.44
CA ASP A 81 8.40 19.90 6.44
C ASP A 81 9.53 19.83 5.43
N VAL A 82 10.08 18.63 5.22
CA VAL A 82 11.04 18.33 4.15
C VAL A 82 10.79 16.93 3.58
N TYR A 83 10.85 16.81 2.27
CA TYR A 83 10.92 15.54 1.55
C TYR A 83 12.19 15.55 0.69
N SER A 84 13.27 14.95 1.18
CA SER A 84 14.57 14.91 0.54
C SER A 84 14.93 13.51 0.03
N ARG A 85 16.22 13.18 -0.09
CA ARG A 85 16.69 11.98 -0.77
C ARG A 85 18.06 11.52 -0.30
N THR A 86 18.35 10.23 -0.36
CA THR A 86 19.65 9.69 0.06
C THR A 86 20.77 9.91 -0.96
N THR A 87 20.48 10.35 -2.19
CA THR A 87 21.51 10.78 -3.16
C THR A 87 21.91 12.25 -3.01
N SER A 88 21.37 12.99 -2.03
CA SER A 88 21.76 14.38 -1.79
C SER A 88 23.21 14.50 -1.27
N ASP A 89 23.89 15.61 -1.59
CA ASP A 89 25.25 15.87 -1.12
C ASP A 89 25.33 15.95 0.41
N VAL A 90 24.30 16.51 1.05
CA VAL A 90 24.19 16.58 2.52
C VAL A 90 24.16 15.18 3.12
N HIS A 91 23.37 14.28 2.53
CA HIS A 91 23.29 12.91 2.98
C HIS A 91 24.59 12.15 2.75
N ASN A 92 25.14 12.23 1.53
CA ASN A 92 26.42 11.56 1.19
C ASN A 92 27.53 11.93 2.16
N LYS A 93 27.65 13.22 2.48
CA LYS A 93 28.65 13.71 3.43
C LYS A 93 28.38 13.18 4.83
N LEU A 94 27.14 13.31 5.33
CA LEU A 94 26.81 12.90 6.70
C LEU A 94 26.97 11.39 6.92
N ALA A 95 26.51 10.57 5.98
CA ALA A 95 26.65 9.12 6.07
C ALA A 95 28.12 8.67 5.99
N SER A 96 28.93 9.33 5.14
CA SER A 96 30.37 9.12 5.08
C SER A 96 31.05 9.48 6.40
N ASP A 97 30.76 10.66 6.95
CA ASP A 97 31.31 11.13 8.22
C ASP A 97 30.88 10.21 9.39
N PHE A 98 29.64 9.73 9.38
CA PHE A 98 29.10 8.81 10.38
C PHE A 98 29.84 7.46 10.34
N PHE A 99 30.03 6.87 9.16
CA PHE A 99 30.79 5.63 8.99
C PHE A 99 32.24 5.79 9.42
N LYS A 100 32.90 6.87 8.96
CA LYS A 100 34.29 7.16 9.26
C LYS A 100 34.54 7.26 10.77
N LYS A 101 33.66 7.95 11.50
CA LYS A 101 33.76 8.03 12.95
C LYS A 101 33.66 6.66 13.61
N LEU A 102 32.68 5.84 13.24
CA LEU A 102 32.56 4.48 13.77
C LEU A 102 33.81 3.63 13.49
N TYR A 103 34.38 3.79 12.32
CA TYR A 103 35.65 3.08 11.95
C TYR A 103 36.84 3.57 12.80
N GLU A 104 37.06 4.88 12.87
CA GLU A 104 38.18 5.50 13.62
C GLU A 104 38.09 5.22 15.15
N GLU A 105 36.90 5.10 15.69
CA GLU A 105 36.67 4.75 17.10
C GLU A 105 36.70 3.23 17.37
N GLY A 106 36.97 2.40 16.34
CA GLY A 106 37.07 0.94 16.48
C GLY A 106 35.72 0.26 16.79
N LYS A 107 34.58 0.90 16.38
CA LYS A 107 33.22 0.35 16.56
C LYS A 107 32.82 -0.63 15.45
N LEU A 108 33.58 -0.70 14.38
CA LEU A 108 33.39 -1.64 13.28
C LEU A 108 34.49 -2.70 13.28
N VAL A 109 34.08 -3.94 12.99
CA VAL A 109 34.97 -5.09 12.89
C VAL A 109 35.18 -5.42 11.42
N GLU A 110 36.44 -5.46 11.00
CA GLU A 110 36.84 -5.92 9.67
C GLU A 110 36.79 -7.45 9.62
N LYS A 111 36.10 -8.00 8.61
CA LYS A 111 35.97 -9.44 8.44
C LYS A 111 36.04 -9.82 6.97
N GLU A 112 36.88 -10.80 6.65
CA GLU A 112 36.83 -11.49 5.36
C GLU A 112 35.77 -12.57 5.40
N SER A 113 35.00 -12.67 4.32
CA SER A 113 33.97 -13.72 4.14
C SER A 113 33.90 -14.13 2.68
N GLU A 114 33.51 -15.38 2.45
CA GLU A 114 33.15 -15.83 1.11
C GLU A 114 31.79 -15.28 0.70
N GLN A 115 31.72 -14.78 -0.53
CA GLN A 115 30.49 -14.31 -1.13
C GLN A 115 30.34 -14.83 -2.56
N LEU A 116 29.09 -14.87 -3.05
CA LEU A 116 28.80 -15.29 -4.40
C LEU A 116 29.29 -14.24 -5.41
N TYR A 117 29.98 -14.69 -6.43
CA TYR A 117 30.53 -13.88 -7.49
C TYR A 117 30.10 -14.41 -8.86
N ASP A 118 29.66 -13.52 -9.72
CA ASP A 118 29.33 -13.82 -11.10
C ASP A 118 30.55 -13.60 -12.00
N GLU A 119 31.12 -14.68 -12.56
CA GLU A 119 32.30 -14.59 -13.41
C GLU A 119 31.98 -13.97 -14.78
N GLU A 120 30.78 -14.09 -15.28
CA GLU A 120 30.35 -13.53 -16.56
C GLU A 120 30.12 -12.01 -16.41
N ALA A 121 29.38 -11.59 -15.38
CA ALA A 121 29.14 -10.19 -15.07
C ALA A 121 30.32 -9.50 -14.37
N LYS A 122 31.33 -10.27 -13.91
CA LYS A 122 32.53 -9.80 -13.20
C LYS A 122 32.23 -8.97 -11.95
N GLN A 123 31.22 -9.35 -11.19
CA GLN A 123 30.83 -8.65 -9.96
C GLN A 123 30.37 -9.59 -8.86
N PHE A 124 30.49 -9.15 -7.61
CA PHE A 124 29.88 -9.83 -6.47
C PHE A 124 28.35 -9.73 -6.54
N LEU A 125 27.69 -10.78 -6.07
CA LEU A 125 26.25 -10.88 -6.07
C LEU A 125 25.72 -10.70 -4.65
N ALA A 126 25.24 -9.52 -4.34
CA ALA A 126 24.59 -9.22 -3.08
C ALA A 126 23.07 -9.35 -3.21
N ASP A 127 22.44 -9.82 -2.15
CA ASP A 127 20.98 -9.71 -1.96
C ASP A 127 20.16 -10.22 -3.18
N ARG A 128 19.44 -9.34 -3.85
CA ARG A 128 18.54 -9.67 -4.99
C ARG A 128 19.26 -9.95 -6.31
N TYR A 129 20.57 -9.84 -6.34
CA TYR A 129 21.34 -10.33 -7.47
C TYR A 129 21.47 -11.85 -7.49
N VAL A 130 21.07 -12.54 -6.40
CA VAL A 130 21.00 -13.99 -6.33
C VAL A 130 19.58 -14.46 -6.21
N MET A 131 19.22 -15.47 -6.97
CA MET A 131 17.95 -16.17 -6.87
C MET A 131 18.18 -17.68 -6.80
N GLY A 132 17.40 -18.37 -5.99
CA GLY A 132 17.52 -19.81 -5.81
C GLY A 132 16.34 -20.40 -5.06
N GLU A 133 16.45 -21.67 -4.65
CA GLU A 133 15.42 -22.34 -3.87
C GLU A 133 15.53 -21.96 -2.39
N CYS A 134 14.41 -21.50 -1.81
CA CYS A 134 14.30 -21.16 -0.40
C CYS A 134 14.52 -22.42 0.48
N PRO A 135 15.43 -22.40 1.44
CA PRO A 135 15.69 -23.54 2.33
C PRO A 135 14.50 -23.87 3.24
N HIS A 136 13.63 -22.89 3.52
CA HIS A 136 12.50 -23.01 4.46
C HIS A 136 11.22 -23.52 3.80
N CYS A 137 10.86 -23.02 2.62
CA CYS A 137 9.57 -23.34 2.00
C CYS A 137 9.65 -23.97 0.59
N GLY A 138 10.87 -24.21 0.08
CA GLY A 138 11.08 -24.81 -1.26
C GLY A 138 10.66 -23.90 -2.43
N ASN A 139 10.47 -22.61 -2.23
CA ASN A 139 10.20 -21.68 -3.32
C ASN A 139 11.41 -21.61 -4.27
N PRO A 140 11.30 -22.02 -5.55
CA PRO A 140 12.46 -22.09 -6.46
C PRO A 140 12.98 -20.73 -6.93
N ASN A 141 12.27 -19.65 -6.60
CA ASN A 141 12.59 -18.29 -7.01
C ASN A 141 12.65 -17.34 -5.79
N ALA A 142 13.28 -17.76 -4.71
CA ALA A 142 13.56 -16.89 -3.57
C ALA A 142 14.79 -16.02 -3.85
N TYR A 143 14.73 -14.75 -3.45
CA TYR A 143 15.88 -13.86 -3.51
C TYR A 143 16.80 -14.04 -2.31
N GLY A 144 18.05 -13.59 -2.46
CA GLY A 144 19.07 -13.76 -1.44
C GLY A 144 18.93 -12.87 -0.20
N ASP A 145 17.97 -11.95 -0.17
CA ASP A 145 17.64 -11.12 0.99
C ASP A 145 16.40 -11.63 1.73
N GLN A 146 15.39 -12.06 0.98
CA GLN A 146 14.12 -12.50 1.55
C GLN A 146 13.36 -13.42 0.59
N CYS A 147 12.67 -14.41 1.13
CA CYS A 147 11.73 -15.22 0.37
C CYS A 147 10.38 -14.53 0.25
N GLU A 148 9.97 -14.10 -0.95
CA GLU A 148 8.68 -13.43 -1.17
C GLU A 148 7.46 -14.34 -0.87
N LYS A 149 7.64 -15.68 -0.84
CA LYS A 149 6.56 -16.63 -0.56
C LYS A 149 6.30 -16.82 0.93
N CYS A 150 7.34 -17.06 1.72
CA CYS A 150 7.20 -17.33 3.17
C CYS A 150 7.62 -16.15 4.06
N GLY A 151 8.23 -15.11 3.49
CA GLY A 151 8.66 -13.92 4.22
C GLY A 151 9.92 -14.09 5.09
N SER A 152 10.59 -15.27 5.01
CA SER A 152 11.80 -15.50 5.77
C SER A 152 12.96 -14.65 5.25
N ASP A 153 13.72 -14.02 6.14
CA ASP A 153 15.03 -13.45 5.82
C ASP A 153 15.98 -14.54 5.37
N LEU A 154 16.79 -14.25 4.37
CA LEU A 154 17.74 -15.18 3.77
C LEU A 154 19.09 -14.51 3.59
N SER A 155 20.15 -15.32 3.60
CA SER A 155 21.43 -14.96 3.02
C SER A 155 21.55 -15.56 1.63
N PRO A 156 22.21 -14.89 0.66
CA PRO A 156 22.50 -15.48 -0.65
C PRO A 156 23.16 -16.86 -0.58
N LEU A 157 23.97 -17.10 0.47
CA LEU A 157 24.67 -18.35 0.71
C LEU A 157 23.77 -19.51 1.20
N GLU A 158 22.59 -19.21 1.72
CA GLU A 158 21.63 -20.20 2.21
C GLU A 158 20.73 -20.74 1.10
N LEU A 159 20.64 -20.04 -0.03
CA LEU A 159 19.85 -20.49 -1.16
C LEU A 159 20.40 -21.79 -1.76
N LYS A 160 19.50 -22.73 -2.02
CA LYS A 160 19.86 -23.93 -2.79
C LYS A 160 19.83 -23.60 -4.27
N ASN A 161 20.78 -24.18 -5.03
CA ASN A 161 20.91 -23.94 -6.47
C ASN A 161 20.91 -22.45 -6.84
N PRO A 162 21.79 -21.62 -6.23
CA PRO A 162 21.80 -20.20 -6.49
C PRO A 162 22.19 -19.90 -7.94
N ARG A 163 21.56 -18.88 -8.51
CA ARG A 163 21.87 -18.36 -9.86
C ARG A 163 21.90 -16.84 -9.85
N SER A 164 22.75 -16.28 -10.68
CA SER A 164 22.81 -14.84 -10.90
C SER A 164 21.54 -14.35 -11.58
N THR A 165 20.93 -13.27 -11.08
CA THR A 165 19.82 -12.60 -11.76
C THR A 165 20.31 -11.69 -12.89
N ILE A 166 21.63 -11.51 -13.02
CA ILE A 166 22.26 -10.65 -14.02
C ILE A 166 22.54 -11.44 -15.30
N SER A 167 23.33 -12.52 -15.17
CA SER A 167 23.75 -13.37 -16.30
C SER A 167 22.94 -14.67 -16.45
N GLY A 168 22.27 -15.10 -15.38
CA GLY A 168 21.64 -16.42 -15.30
C GLY A 168 22.62 -17.54 -14.95
N SER A 169 23.94 -17.26 -14.87
CA SER A 169 24.99 -18.24 -14.57
C SER A 169 24.94 -18.72 -13.12
N GLN A 170 25.57 -19.86 -12.86
CA GLN A 170 25.81 -20.34 -11.51
C GLN A 170 27.00 -19.58 -10.92
N PRO A 171 26.80 -18.86 -9.80
CA PRO A 171 27.89 -18.08 -9.20
C PRO A 171 28.93 -18.97 -8.48
N VAL A 172 30.11 -18.43 -8.35
CA VAL A 172 31.25 -19.06 -7.57
C VAL A 172 31.45 -18.30 -6.27
N LEU A 173 32.09 -18.95 -5.29
CA LEU A 173 32.50 -18.30 -4.05
C LEU A 173 33.82 -17.56 -4.25
N LYS A 174 33.89 -16.31 -3.80
CA LYS A 174 35.13 -15.53 -3.72
C LYS A 174 35.19 -14.79 -2.39
N ASN A 175 36.43 -14.67 -1.85
CA ASN A 175 36.66 -13.90 -0.64
C ASN A 175 36.54 -12.41 -0.90
N THR A 176 35.84 -11.73 0.00
CA THR A 176 35.79 -10.27 0.06
C THR A 176 35.82 -9.79 1.50
N LYS A 177 36.33 -8.59 1.69
CA LYS A 177 36.47 -7.95 2.98
C LYS A 177 35.37 -6.92 3.17
N ASN A 178 34.67 -6.97 4.30
CA ASN A 178 33.61 -6.01 4.65
C ASN A 178 33.73 -5.58 6.12
N TRP A 179 33.09 -4.47 6.49
CA TRP A 179 33.06 -3.92 7.84
C TRP A 179 31.72 -4.19 8.50
N TYR A 180 31.75 -4.72 9.70
CA TYR A 180 30.58 -5.21 10.44
C TYR A 180 30.38 -4.42 11.71
N LEU A 181 29.12 -4.04 11.99
CA LEU A 181 28.71 -3.57 13.31
C LEU A 181 28.48 -4.80 14.21
N PRO A 182 29.19 -4.95 15.33
CA PRO A 182 29.07 -6.10 16.22
C PRO A 182 27.81 -5.95 17.10
N LEU A 183 26.63 -6.29 16.56
CA LEU A 183 25.35 -6.18 17.28
C LEU A 183 25.32 -6.98 18.58
N ASN A 184 26.06 -8.11 18.63
CA ASN A 184 26.23 -8.94 19.82
C ASN A 184 26.78 -8.16 21.03
N ASP A 185 27.68 -7.20 20.80
CA ASP A 185 28.28 -6.39 21.87
C ASP A 185 27.28 -5.42 22.52
N TYR A 186 26.17 -5.14 21.82
CA TYR A 186 25.11 -4.27 22.28
C TYR A 186 23.86 -5.04 22.77
N GLN A 187 23.84 -6.36 22.72
CA GLN A 187 22.66 -7.18 23.00
C GLN A 187 22.11 -6.97 24.42
N GLU A 188 22.95 -6.94 25.42
CA GLU A 188 22.51 -6.74 26.80
C GLU A 188 21.95 -5.33 27.04
N TRP A 189 22.58 -4.30 26.42
CA TRP A 189 22.03 -2.95 26.44
C TRP A 189 20.66 -2.88 25.72
N LEU A 190 20.49 -3.51 24.56
CA LEU A 190 19.21 -3.56 23.85
C LEU A 190 18.13 -4.27 24.66
N LYS A 191 18.47 -5.36 25.38
CA LYS A 191 17.52 -6.04 26.29
C LYS A 191 17.07 -5.12 27.42
N GLU A 192 17.99 -4.38 28.03
CA GLU A 192 17.64 -3.43 29.07
C GLU A 192 16.75 -2.32 28.51
N TRP A 193 17.21 -1.66 27.46
CA TRP A 193 16.51 -0.53 26.86
C TRP A 193 15.12 -0.91 26.30
N ILE A 194 15.00 -1.99 25.52
CA ILE A 194 13.72 -2.35 24.88
C ILE A 194 12.81 -3.10 25.88
N LEU A 195 13.33 -4.16 26.52
CA LEU A 195 12.44 -5.08 27.24
C LEU A 195 12.06 -4.58 28.65
N LYS A 196 12.80 -3.62 29.21
CA LYS A 196 12.47 -3.04 30.53
C LYS A 196 11.97 -1.60 30.44
N GLU A 197 12.55 -0.75 29.58
CA GLU A 197 12.23 0.67 29.53
C GLU A 197 11.09 0.99 28.55
N HIS A 198 10.82 0.10 27.53
CA HIS A 198 9.82 0.33 26.48
C HIS A 198 8.74 -0.75 26.40
N GLN A 199 8.21 -1.17 27.53
CA GLN A 199 7.12 -2.15 27.61
C GLN A 199 5.79 -1.60 27.05
N GLU A 200 5.66 -0.28 26.92
CA GLU A 200 4.52 0.43 26.35
C GLU A 200 4.47 0.39 24.82
N TRP A 201 5.56 -0.01 24.17
CA TRP A 201 5.54 -0.16 22.71
C TRP A 201 4.49 -1.16 22.25
N ARG A 202 4.00 -1.01 21.04
CA ARG A 202 2.98 -1.91 20.51
C ARG A 202 3.40 -3.39 20.64
N PRO A 203 2.44 -4.30 20.95
CA PRO A 203 2.76 -5.73 21.18
C PRO A 203 3.51 -6.40 20.03
N ASN A 204 3.24 -6.04 18.77
CA ASN A 204 3.97 -6.58 17.61
C ASN A 204 5.43 -6.11 17.60
N VAL A 205 5.68 -4.85 17.91
CA VAL A 205 7.05 -4.29 17.98
C VAL A 205 7.82 -4.94 19.12
N TYR A 206 7.26 -4.91 20.33
CA TYR A 206 7.87 -5.51 21.51
C TYR A 206 8.14 -7.02 21.32
N GLY A 207 7.15 -7.75 20.80
CA GLY A 207 7.25 -9.20 20.57
C GLY A 207 8.31 -9.56 19.55
N GLN A 208 8.42 -8.82 18.44
CA GLN A 208 9.43 -9.07 17.43
C GLN A 208 10.83 -8.73 17.95
N CYS A 209 11.00 -7.60 18.65
CA CYS A 209 12.26 -7.25 19.29
C CYS A 209 12.69 -8.32 20.30
N LYS A 210 11.77 -8.77 21.17
CA LYS A 210 12.03 -9.84 22.13
C LYS A 210 12.48 -11.12 21.44
N SER A 211 11.81 -11.52 20.36
CA SER A 211 12.15 -12.73 19.60
C SER A 211 13.58 -12.65 19.04
N TRP A 212 14.00 -11.48 18.54
CA TRP A 212 15.37 -11.26 18.06
C TRP A 212 16.39 -11.24 19.19
N LEU A 213 16.08 -10.63 20.33
CA LEU A 213 16.98 -10.54 21.49
C LEU A 213 17.07 -11.82 22.29
N ASP A 214 16.13 -12.74 22.13
CA ASP A 214 16.20 -14.11 22.70
C ASP A 214 17.16 -15.01 21.89
N MET A 215 17.50 -14.62 20.65
CA MET A 215 18.56 -15.24 19.85
C MET A 215 19.89 -14.49 20.06
N ASP A 216 21.00 -15.16 19.80
CA ASP A 216 22.32 -14.51 19.81
C ASP A 216 22.46 -13.61 18.59
N LEU A 217 22.48 -12.29 18.79
CA LEU A 217 22.69 -11.32 17.73
C LEU A 217 24.06 -11.52 17.07
N GLN A 218 24.08 -11.44 15.75
CA GLN A 218 25.32 -11.60 14.98
C GLN A 218 25.82 -10.25 14.45
N PRO A 219 27.14 -10.10 14.26
CA PRO A 219 27.67 -8.93 13.58
C PRO A 219 27.06 -8.74 12.20
N ARG A 220 26.64 -7.51 11.86
CA ARG A 220 26.00 -7.20 10.59
C ARG A 220 26.88 -6.36 9.70
N ALA A 221 27.05 -6.77 8.45
CA ALA A 221 27.85 -6.03 7.49
C ALA A 221 27.24 -4.68 7.15
N MET A 222 28.04 -3.61 7.22
CA MET A 222 27.65 -2.22 6.94
C MET A 222 28.14 -1.74 5.57
N THR A 223 28.81 -2.62 4.82
CA THR A 223 29.31 -2.35 3.47
C THR A 223 28.92 -3.45 2.50
N ARG A 224 28.92 -3.15 1.21
CA ARG A 224 28.61 -4.09 0.14
C ARG A 224 29.50 -3.85 -1.06
N ASP A 225 29.81 -4.93 -1.79
CA ASP A 225 30.49 -4.90 -3.07
C ASP A 225 29.48 -4.57 -4.18
N LEU A 226 29.19 -3.29 -4.39
CA LEU A 226 28.23 -2.76 -5.35
C LEU A 226 28.75 -1.46 -5.96
N ASP A 227 28.24 -1.12 -7.16
CA ASP A 227 28.63 0.09 -7.89
C ASP A 227 27.72 1.30 -7.60
N TRP A 228 26.53 1.06 -7.02
CA TRP A 228 25.54 2.10 -6.74
C TRP A 228 25.28 2.25 -5.26
N GLY A 229 25.64 3.39 -4.70
CA GLY A 229 25.56 3.73 -3.28
C GLY A 229 26.64 4.75 -2.90
N ILE A 230 26.74 5.07 -1.62
CA ILE A 230 27.77 5.96 -1.09
C ILE A 230 29.09 5.18 -1.00
N PRO A 231 30.16 5.62 -1.66
CA PRO A 231 31.48 4.97 -1.54
C PRO A 231 31.94 4.89 -0.09
N VAL A 232 32.51 3.76 0.30
CA VAL A 232 33.05 3.58 1.66
C VAL A 232 34.25 4.51 1.86
N PRO A 233 34.23 5.44 2.84
CA PRO A 233 35.15 6.57 2.91
C PRO A 233 36.48 6.25 3.66
N ILE A 234 37.03 5.06 3.46
CA ILE A 234 38.28 4.63 4.09
C ILE A 234 39.22 3.95 3.08
N GLU A 235 40.53 3.98 3.34
CA GLU A 235 41.51 3.36 2.49
C GLU A 235 41.36 1.83 2.47
N GLY A 236 41.55 1.21 1.30
CA GLY A 236 41.42 -0.24 1.10
C GLY A 236 39.98 -0.74 0.96
N ALA A 237 39.03 0.17 0.72
CA ALA A 237 37.63 -0.14 0.51
C ALA A 237 37.15 0.16 -0.92
N GLU A 238 38.06 0.20 -1.88
CA GLU A 238 37.75 0.50 -3.29
C GLU A 238 36.78 -0.52 -3.86
N GLY A 239 35.80 -0.05 -4.63
CA GLY A 239 34.73 -0.87 -5.22
C GLY A 239 33.65 -1.31 -4.22
N LYS A 240 33.57 -0.64 -3.07
CA LYS A 240 32.57 -0.90 -2.04
C LYS A 240 31.75 0.35 -1.74
N VAL A 241 30.51 0.12 -1.38
CA VAL A 241 29.58 1.17 -0.94
C VAL A 241 29.04 0.87 0.46
N LEU A 242 28.55 1.89 1.13
CA LEU A 242 27.78 1.72 2.36
C LEU A 242 26.53 0.88 2.05
N TYR A 243 26.20 -0.04 2.95
CA TYR A 243 25.00 -0.85 2.82
C TYR A 243 23.75 0.03 2.95
N VAL A 244 22.78 -0.16 2.08
CA VAL A 244 21.55 0.65 2.07
C VAL A 244 20.84 0.73 3.43
N TRP A 245 20.87 -0.33 4.21
CA TRP A 245 20.30 -0.37 5.56
C TRP A 245 21.16 0.31 6.64
N PHE A 246 22.39 0.68 6.29
CA PHE A 246 23.21 1.57 7.10
C PHE A 246 22.95 3.03 6.72
N ASP A 247 22.94 3.36 5.44
CA ASP A 247 22.82 4.74 4.99
C ASP A 247 21.37 5.27 5.06
N ALA A 248 20.38 4.48 4.68
CA ALA A 248 19.00 4.92 4.64
C ALA A 248 18.46 5.53 5.96
N PRO A 249 18.65 4.93 7.15
CA PRO A 249 18.20 5.54 8.40
C PRO A 249 18.97 6.82 8.76
N ILE A 250 20.22 6.98 8.33
CA ILE A 250 20.95 8.26 8.47
C ILE A 250 20.28 9.35 7.65
N GLY A 251 19.51 8.98 6.62
CA GLY A 251 18.67 9.89 5.84
C GLY A 251 17.69 10.71 6.70
N TYR A 252 17.20 10.18 7.81
CA TYR A 252 16.36 10.97 8.73
C TYR A 252 17.14 12.14 9.33
N ILE A 253 18.41 11.91 9.68
CA ILE A 253 19.28 12.94 10.25
C ILE A 253 19.67 13.96 9.18
N SER A 254 20.09 13.50 8.01
CA SER A 254 20.53 14.37 6.91
C SER A 254 19.38 15.24 6.36
N ASN A 255 18.17 14.69 6.25
CA ASN A 255 17.00 15.44 5.83
C ASN A 255 16.60 16.51 6.87
N THR A 256 16.73 16.21 8.17
CA THR A 256 16.56 17.20 9.22
C THR A 256 17.61 18.30 9.12
N LYS A 257 18.87 17.92 8.87
CA LYS A 257 19.95 18.89 8.69
C LYS A 257 19.69 19.79 7.48
N GLU A 258 19.31 19.23 6.35
CA GLU A 258 18.96 19.97 5.13
C GLU A 258 17.82 20.96 5.39
N LEU A 259 16.76 20.54 6.11
CA LEU A 259 15.68 21.42 6.51
C LEU A 259 16.16 22.62 7.35
N CYS A 260 16.95 22.34 8.37
CA CYS A 260 17.46 23.38 9.27
C CYS A 260 18.46 24.32 8.58
N ASP A 261 19.28 23.79 7.68
CA ASP A 261 20.23 24.61 6.89
C ASP A 261 19.49 25.54 5.91
N ASN A 262 18.34 25.08 5.36
CA ASN A 262 17.54 25.85 4.40
C ASN A 262 16.62 26.88 5.09
N GLU A 263 16.07 26.54 6.27
CA GLU A 263 15.12 27.39 7.02
C GLU A 263 15.56 27.58 8.48
N PRO A 264 16.76 28.11 8.74
CA PRO A 264 17.34 28.21 10.09
C PRO A 264 16.53 29.08 11.05
N GLU A 265 15.86 30.11 10.55
CA GLU A 265 15.01 31.01 11.34
C GLU A 265 13.81 30.27 11.96
N LYS A 266 13.29 29.25 11.25
CA LYS A 266 12.11 28.50 11.66
C LYS A 266 12.44 27.26 12.48
N PHE A 267 13.47 26.52 12.07
CA PHE A 267 13.77 25.20 12.64
C PHE A 267 15.03 25.17 13.51
N GLY A 268 15.82 26.24 13.52
CA GLY A 268 17.05 26.33 14.30
C GLY A 268 18.16 25.40 13.82
N ASN A 269 18.99 24.95 14.77
CA ASN A 269 20.04 23.97 14.48
C ASN A 269 19.48 22.53 14.50
N TRP A 270 19.85 21.70 13.52
CA TRP A 270 19.44 20.29 13.41
C TRP A 270 19.82 19.44 14.64
N GLU A 271 20.89 19.82 15.38
CA GLU A 271 21.32 19.11 16.59
C GLU A 271 20.26 19.16 17.71
N LYS A 272 19.47 20.22 17.78
CA LYS A 272 18.31 20.32 18.68
C LYS A 272 17.37 19.13 18.49
N TRP A 273 17.15 18.72 17.24
CA TRP A 273 16.20 17.66 16.90
C TRP A 273 16.75 16.25 17.11
N TRP A 274 18.09 16.08 17.13
CA TRP A 274 18.73 14.78 17.17
C TRP A 274 19.64 14.53 18.38
N LYS A 275 19.97 15.57 19.14
CA LYS A 275 20.91 15.46 20.27
C LYS A 275 20.37 16.03 21.58
N ASP A 276 19.29 16.80 21.56
CA ASP A 276 18.66 17.32 22.77
C ASP A 276 17.83 16.21 23.45
N PRO A 277 18.11 15.84 24.71
CA PRO A 277 17.38 14.79 25.42
C PRO A 277 15.90 15.09 25.64
N GLU A 278 15.47 16.38 25.55
CA GLU A 278 14.07 16.77 25.64
C GLU A 278 13.29 16.52 24.33
N THR A 279 13.99 16.25 23.22
CA THR A 279 13.37 15.93 21.94
C THR A 279 12.91 14.47 21.90
N ARG A 280 11.65 14.26 21.51
CA ARG A 280 11.07 12.92 21.32
C ARG A 280 11.17 12.51 19.87
N LEU A 281 11.79 11.37 19.61
CA LEU A 281 11.90 10.75 18.28
C LEU A 281 10.84 9.64 18.12
N VAL A 282 9.95 9.78 17.14
CA VAL A 282 8.92 8.77 16.84
C VAL A 282 9.08 8.28 15.41
N HIS A 283 9.21 6.97 15.23
CA HIS A 283 9.30 6.32 13.92
C HIS A 283 8.00 5.61 13.56
N PHE A 284 7.30 6.11 12.54
CA PHE A 284 6.16 5.39 11.94
C PHE A 284 6.66 4.45 10.87
N ILE A 285 6.40 3.16 11.00
CA ILE A 285 6.95 2.13 10.11
C ILE A 285 5.93 1.01 9.82
N GLY A 286 6.20 0.21 8.77
CA GLY A 286 5.59 -1.11 8.59
C GLY A 286 6.35 -2.18 9.38
N LYS A 287 5.69 -3.29 9.68
CA LYS A 287 6.25 -4.40 10.52
C LYS A 287 7.55 -4.99 9.98
N ASP A 288 7.76 -4.94 8.69
CA ASP A 288 8.99 -5.39 8.00
C ASP A 288 10.23 -4.56 8.36
N ASN A 289 10.03 -3.37 8.94
CA ASN A 289 11.10 -2.45 9.33
C ASN A 289 11.37 -2.39 10.84
N ILE A 290 10.71 -3.22 11.66
CA ILE A 290 10.86 -3.19 13.12
C ILE A 290 12.30 -3.41 13.54
N VAL A 291 12.96 -4.45 13.02
CA VAL A 291 14.35 -4.79 13.39
C VAL A 291 15.32 -3.64 13.08
N PHE A 292 15.12 -2.96 11.94
CA PHE A 292 15.98 -1.85 11.55
C PHE A 292 15.81 -0.63 12.45
N HIS A 293 14.58 -0.28 12.83
CA HIS A 293 14.31 0.92 13.62
C HIS A 293 14.39 0.71 15.13
N CYS A 294 14.29 -0.55 15.60
CA CYS A 294 14.34 -0.86 17.03
C CYS A 294 15.66 -1.49 17.48
N ILE A 295 16.43 -2.14 16.58
CA ILE A 295 17.67 -2.82 16.93
C ILE A 295 18.86 -2.20 16.21
N ILE A 296 18.87 -2.20 14.86
CA ILE A 296 20.05 -1.82 14.08
C ILE A 296 20.34 -0.34 14.17
N PHE A 297 19.38 0.51 13.83
CA PHE A 297 19.58 1.97 13.85
C PHE A 297 19.84 2.51 15.26
N PRO A 298 19.11 2.12 16.33
CA PRO A 298 19.48 2.49 17.68
C PRO A 298 20.89 2.05 18.09
N THR A 299 21.34 0.87 17.65
CA THR A 299 22.72 0.43 17.88
C THR A 299 23.73 1.31 17.17
N MET A 300 23.45 1.73 15.93
CA MET A 300 24.29 2.68 15.19
C MET A 300 24.39 4.03 15.94
N LEU A 301 23.25 4.57 16.39
CA LEU A 301 23.20 5.82 17.16
C LEU A 301 23.96 5.71 18.49
N LYS A 302 23.80 4.59 19.20
CA LYS A 302 24.51 4.29 20.46
C LYS A 302 26.01 4.16 20.26
N ALA A 303 26.42 3.45 19.20
CA ALA A 303 27.82 3.26 18.85
C ALA A 303 28.50 4.59 18.49
N HIS A 304 27.83 5.43 17.72
CA HIS A 304 28.30 6.75 17.33
C HIS A 304 28.36 7.72 18.52
N GLY A 305 27.39 7.62 19.43
CA GLY A 305 27.26 8.49 20.62
C GLY A 305 26.65 9.87 20.33
N GLY A 306 26.03 10.45 21.36
CA GLY A 306 25.51 11.81 21.34
C GLY A 306 24.19 12.02 20.59
N TYR A 307 23.55 10.97 20.11
CA TYR A 307 22.20 11.00 19.51
C TYR A 307 21.13 10.55 20.51
N ILE A 308 19.92 11.09 20.36
CA ILE A 308 18.73 10.55 21.03
C ILE A 308 18.32 9.22 20.39
N LEU A 309 17.57 8.43 21.14
CA LEU A 309 17.02 7.15 20.70
C LEU A 309 15.50 7.27 20.46
N PRO A 310 14.89 6.36 19.70
CA PRO A 310 13.44 6.35 19.51
C PRO A 310 12.67 6.26 20.84
N ASP A 311 11.80 7.25 21.08
CA ASP A 311 10.84 7.24 22.19
C ASP A 311 9.71 6.25 21.94
N ASN A 312 9.24 6.19 20.68
CA ASN A 312 8.24 5.22 20.28
C ASN A 312 8.39 4.82 18.80
N VAL A 313 7.96 3.60 18.49
CA VAL A 313 7.99 3.06 17.13
C VAL A 313 6.63 2.45 16.79
N PRO A 314 5.61 3.28 16.47
CA PRO A 314 4.29 2.80 16.07
C PRO A 314 4.39 2.05 14.73
N SER A 315 4.39 0.72 14.79
CA SER A 315 4.45 -0.15 13.61
C SER A 315 3.08 -0.70 13.27
N ASN A 316 2.70 -0.60 12.00
CA ASN A 316 1.49 -1.20 11.46
C ASN A 316 1.77 -2.53 10.77
N GLU A 317 0.77 -3.40 10.76
CA GLU A 317 0.71 -4.65 10.01
C GLU A 317 0.45 -4.36 8.51
N PHE A 318 0.22 -5.38 7.68
CA PHE A 318 -0.02 -5.19 6.25
C PHE A 318 -1.48 -4.88 5.92
N LEU A 319 -1.66 -4.03 4.92
CA LEU A 319 -2.94 -3.83 4.26
C LEU A 319 -2.98 -4.69 2.99
N ASN A 320 -4.01 -5.51 2.87
CA ASN A 320 -4.32 -6.29 1.67
C ASN A 320 -5.24 -5.49 0.73
N LEU A 321 -5.33 -5.91 -0.52
CA LEU A 321 -6.22 -5.35 -1.55
C LEU A 321 -7.10 -6.46 -2.10
N GLU A 322 -8.42 -6.30 -1.99
CA GLU A 322 -9.42 -7.29 -2.45
C GLU A 322 -9.09 -8.71 -1.95
N ASN A 323 -8.70 -8.82 -0.67
CA ASN A 323 -8.29 -10.05 0.03
C ASN A 323 -6.95 -10.67 -0.41
N ASP A 324 -6.24 -10.07 -1.34
CA ASP A 324 -4.92 -10.51 -1.78
C ASP A 324 -3.82 -9.56 -1.25
N LYS A 325 -2.61 -10.11 -1.03
CA LYS A 325 -1.45 -9.30 -0.62
C LYS A 325 -1.08 -8.30 -1.73
N ILE A 326 -0.92 -7.04 -1.38
CA ILE A 326 -0.39 -6.01 -2.29
C ILE A 326 1.00 -6.42 -2.78
N SER A 327 1.25 -6.29 -4.07
CA SER A 327 2.50 -6.69 -4.72
C SER A 327 2.91 -5.71 -5.80
N THR A 328 4.01 -5.00 -5.58
CA THR A 328 4.59 -4.07 -6.55
C THR A 328 5.11 -4.79 -7.81
N SER A 329 5.74 -5.95 -7.64
CA SER A 329 6.29 -6.74 -8.74
C SER A 329 5.21 -7.29 -9.68
N LYS A 330 4.00 -7.54 -9.15
CA LYS A 330 2.83 -8.00 -9.91
C LYS A 330 1.90 -6.87 -10.32
N ASN A 331 2.25 -5.64 -10.04
CA ASN A 331 1.37 -4.47 -10.24
C ASN A 331 -0.02 -4.64 -9.57
N TRP A 332 -0.11 -5.45 -8.50
CA TRP A 332 -1.33 -5.66 -7.72
C TRP A 332 -1.37 -4.64 -6.58
N ALA A 333 -1.80 -3.43 -6.90
CA ALA A 333 -1.82 -2.31 -5.97
C ALA A 333 -2.80 -1.23 -6.43
N VAL A 334 -3.23 -0.37 -5.51
CA VAL A 334 -3.82 0.94 -5.81
C VAL A 334 -2.70 1.98 -5.63
N TRP A 335 -2.23 2.54 -6.74
CA TRP A 335 -1.15 3.51 -6.77
C TRP A 335 -1.67 4.91 -6.46
N LEU A 336 -0.95 5.66 -5.61
CA LEU A 336 -1.39 7.00 -5.21
C LEU A 336 -1.50 7.97 -6.38
N HIS A 337 -0.51 8.00 -7.26
CA HIS A 337 -0.52 8.88 -8.43
C HIS A 337 -1.67 8.58 -9.41
N GLU A 338 -2.08 7.30 -9.54
CA GLU A 338 -3.25 6.91 -10.33
C GLU A 338 -4.55 7.28 -9.63
N TYR A 339 -4.63 7.01 -8.32
CA TYR A 339 -5.80 7.37 -7.50
C TYR A 339 -6.14 8.86 -7.60
N LEU A 340 -5.12 9.73 -7.52
CA LEU A 340 -5.30 11.19 -7.61
C LEU A 340 -5.88 11.64 -8.96
N VAL A 341 -5.60 10.89 -10.03
CA VAL A 341 -6.18 11.12 -11.37
C VAL A 341 -7.59 10.56 -11.47
N ASP A 342 -7.82 9.34 -10.96
CA ASP A 342 -9.12 8.65 -11.08
C ASP A 342 -10.20 9.25 -10.15
N PHE A 343 -9.79 9.80 -8.99
CA PHE A 343 -10.67 10.38 -7.97
C PHE A 343 -10.24 11.80 -7.59
N PRO A 344 -10.30 12.77 -8.52
CA PRO A 344 -9.90 14.15 -8.25
C PRO A 344 -10.74 14.76 -7.13
N GLY A 345 -10.08 15.44 -6.18
CA GLY A 345 -10.76 16.08 -5.04
C GLY A 345 -11.24 15.13 -3.95
N LYS A 346 -10.92 13.82 -4.03
CA LYS A 346 -11.33 12.81 -3.04
C LYS A 346 -10.19 12.30 -2.18
N GLN A 347 -9.16 13.12 -1.94
CA GLN A 347 -8.02 12.79 -1.08
C GLN A 347 -8.48 12.39 0.33
N ASP A 348 -9.37 13.17 0.92
CA ASP A 348 -9.90 12.92 2.27
C ASP A 348 -10.75 11.66 2.36
N VAL A 349 -11.42 11.28 1.27
CA VAL A 349 -12.15 10.00 1.23
C VAL A 349 -11.19 8.84 1.40
N LEU A 350 -10.07 8.83 0.66
CA LEU A 350 -9.06 7.78 0.80
C LEU A 350 -8.40 7.82 2.18
N ARG A 351 -8.05 9.01 2.69
CA ARG A 351 -7.51 9.17 4.04
C ARG A 351 -8.45 8.58 5.11
N TYR A 352 -9.74 8.87 5.00
CA TYR A 352 -10.77 8.36 5.90
C TYR A 352 -10.83 6.83 5.89
N VAL A 353 -10.90 6.23 4.70
CA VAL A 353 -11.02 4.77 4.54
C VAL A 353 -9.75 4.06 4.98
N LEU A 354 -8.56 4.59 4.64
CA LEU A 354 -7.28 4.01 5.08
C LEU A 354 -7.12 4.10 6.60
N THR A 355 -7.57 5.17 7.23
CA THR A 355 -7.55 5.29 8.69
C THR A 355 -8.54 4.32 9.34
N ALA A 356 -9.77 4.23 8.82
CA ALA A 356 -10.78 3.29 9.33
C ALA A 356 -10.34 1.82 9.19
N ASN A 357 -9.54 1.52 8.17
CA ASN A 357 -8.98 0.19 7.90
C ASN A 357 -7.49 0.07 8.27
N ALA A 358 -6.95 1.02 9.04
CA ALA A 358 -5.53 0.98 9.43
C ALA A 358 -5.19 -0.36 10.09
N PRO A 359 -4.12 -1.04 9.65
CA PRO A 359 -3.73 -2.35 10.16
C PRO A 359 -2.94 -2.23 11.48
N GLU A 360 -3.51 -1.60 12.50
CA GLU A 360 -2.81 -1.24 13.74
C GLU A 360 -2.39 -2.44 14.59
N THR A 361 -3.17 -3.52 14.58
CA THR A 361 -2.95 -4.69 15.46
C THR A 361 -2.90 -6.03 14.72
N LYS A 362 -3.39 -6.06 13.50
CA LYS A 362 -3.42 -7.23 12.61
C LYS A 362 -3.52 -6.77 11.17
N ASP A 363 -3.16 -7.63 10.23
CA ASP A 363 -3.38 -7.39 8.81
C ASP A 363 -4.86 -7.03 8.57
N ASN A 364 -5.09 -6.06 7.70
CA ASN A 364 -6.43 -5.62 7.32
C ASN A 364 -6.58 -5.60 5.79
N ASN A 365 -7.76 -5.28 5.31
CA ASN A 365 -8.10 -5.35 3.90
C ASN A 365 -8.73 -4.05 3.42
N PHE A 366 -8.32 -3.61 2.24
CA PHE A 366 -8.99 -2.56 1.49
C PHE A 366 -9.80 -3.21 0.37
N THR A 367 -11.06 -2.82 0.23
CA THR A 367 -11.88 -3.15 -0.94
C THR A 367 -12.50 -1.89 -1.52
N TRP A 368 -12.67 -1.83 -2.82
CA TRP A 368 -13.33 -0.72 -3.48
C TRP A 368 -14.79 -0.58 -3.04
N LYS A 369 -15.42 -1.70 -2.69
CA LYS A 369 -16.78 -1.68 -2.14
C LYS A 369 -16.85 -1.03 -0.76
N ASP A 370 -15.93 -1.35 0.16
CA ASP A 370 -15.84 -0.69 1.47
C ASP A 370 -15.50 0.79 1.33
N PHE A 371 -14.65 1.15 0.36
CA PHE A 371 -14.32 2.54 0.03
C PHE A 371 -15.59 3.34 -0.35
N GLN A 372 -16.40 2.82 -1.25
CA GLN A 372 -17.68 3.43 -1.64
C GLN A 372 -18.64 3.50 -0.46
N GLU A 373 -18.81 2.40 0.27
CA GLU A 373 -19.76 2.30 1.38
C GLU A 373 -19.42 3.29 2.50
N ARG A 374 -18.15 3.41 2.89
CA ARG A 374 -17.73 4.38 3.90
C ARG A 374 -17.89 5.81 3.44
N ASN A 375 -17.58 6.13 2.19
CA ASN A 375 -17.86 7.46 1.68
C ASN A 375 -19.37 7.76 1.73
N ASN A 376 -20.19 6.88 1.17
CA ASN A 376 -21.62 7.14 1.00
C ASN A 376 -22.39 7.10 2.32
N SER A 377 -22.04 6.17 3.23
CA SER A 377 -22.77 5.94 4.49
C SER A 377 -22.23 6.75 5.68
N GLU A 378 -20.94 7.10 5.69
CA GLU A 378 -20.32 7.81 6.81
C GLU A 378 -20.01 9.27 6.46
N LEU A 379 -19.22 9.53 5.41
CA LEU A 379 -18.86 10.90 5.03
C LEU A 379 -20.04 11.68 4.45
N VAL A 380 -20.81 11.11 3.54
CA VAL A 380 -21.98 11.77 2.95
C VAL A 380 -23.16 11.75 3.90
N ALA A 381 -23.58 10.56 4.37
CA ALA A 381 -24.85 10.41 5.08
C ALA A 381 -24.78 10.81 6.57
N ILE A 382 -23.60 10.86 7.19
CA ILE A 382 -23.46 11.28 8.60
C ILE A 382 -22.81 12.65 8.67
N TYR A 383 -21.55 12.79 8.26
CA TYR A 383 -20.78 14.03 8.39
C TYR A 383 -21.37 15.13 7.50
N GLY A 384 -21.42 14.92 6.19
CA GLY A 384 -21.90 15.89 5.22
C GLY A 384 -23.37 16.24 5.42
N ASN A 385 -24.22 15.25 5.76
CA ASN A 385 -25.62 15.49 6.06
C ASN A 385 -25.82 16.41 7.27
N PHE A 386 -25.08 16.21 8.36
CA PHE A 386 -25.17 17.07 9.53
C PHE A 386 -24.76 18.51 9.19
N VAL A 387 -23.59 18.68 8.58
CA VAL A 387 -23.08 20.00 8.18
C VAL A 387 -24.07 20.71 7.25
N ASN A 388 -24.53 20.03 6.21
CA ASN A 388 -25.47 20.60 5.25
C ASN A 388 -26.79 21.00 5.91
N ARG A 389 -27.34 20.17 6.80
CA ARG A 389 -28.58 20.51 7.55
C ARG A 389 -28.43 21.77 8.41
N ALA A 390 -27.33 21.85 9.17
CA ALA A 390 -27.05 23.00 10.03
C ALA A 390 -26.92 24.30 9.21
N LEU A 391 -26.14 24.26 8.13
CA LEU A 391 -25.91 25.42 7.28
C LEU A 391 -27.15 25.84 6.50
N GLN A 392 -27.89 24.89 5.89
CA GLN A 392 -29.10 25.17 5.10
C GLN A 392 -30.24 25.72 5.98
N LEU A 393 -30.41 25.20 7.20
CA LEU A 393 -31.42 25.74 8.13
C LEU A 393 -31.07 27.17 8.58
N THR A 394 -29.76 27.42 8.84
CA THR A 394 -29.29 28.77 9.16
C THR A 394 -29.44 29.70 7.97
N LYS A 395 -29.15 29.29 6.75
CA LYS A 395 -29.41 30.08 5.54
C LYS A 395 -30.88 30.39 5.39
N LYS A 396 -31.73 29.39 5.57
CA LYS A 396 -33.19 29.52 5.39
C LYS A 396 -33.84 30.48 6.40
N TYR A 397 -33.44 30.40 7.66
CA TYR A 397 -34.14 31.14 8.74
C TYR A 397 -33.43 32.42 9.14
N TRP A 398 -32.12 32.55 8.99
CA TRP A 398 -31.27 33.72 9.35
C TRP A 398 -30.39 34.22 8.22
N ASN A 399 -30.70 33.95 6.96
CA ASN A 399 -29.90 34.39 5.81
C ASN A 399 -28.38 34.05 5.95
N GLY A 400 -28.05 32.95 6.61
CA GLY A 400 -26.69 32.53 6.83
C GLY A 400 -25.96 33.30 7.94
N VAL A 401 -26.68 34.04 8.79
CA VAL A 401 -26.10 34.70 9.98
C VAL A 401 -26.19 33.77 11.17
N VAL A 402 -25.11 33.63 11.94
CA VAL A 402 -25.10 32.84 13.17
C VAL A 402 -26.08 33.43 14.19
N PRO A 403 -27.12 32.70 14.63
CA PRO A 403 -28.06 33.20 15.60
C PRO A 403 -27.48 33.23 17.02
N ALA A 404 -28.07 34.03 17.91
CA ALA A 404 -27.68 34.06 19.31
C ALA A 404 -28.06 32.76 20.04
N CYS A 405 -27.27 32.38 21.04
CA CYS A 405 -27.62 31.30 21.96
C CYS A 405 -28.51 31.92 23.11
N GLY A 406 -29.71 31.35 23.27
CA GLY A 406 -30.62 31.73 24.34
C GLY A 406 -30.51 30.78 25.57
N GLU A 407 -31.63 30.61 26.26
CA GLU A 407 -31.73 29.70 27.40
C GLU A 407 -31.53 28.23 26.96
N LEU A 408 -30.70 27.49 27.70
CA LEU A 408 -30.43 26.11 27.44
C LEU A 408 -31.38 25.16 28.15
N LEU A 409 -32.07 24.34 27.38
CA LEU A 409 -32.89 23.24 27.87
C LEU A 409 -31.97 21.99 28.18
N ASP A 410 -32.54 20.97 28.82
CA ASP A 410 -31.79 19.77 29.17
C ASP A 410 -31.21 19.02 27.96
N VAL A 411 -31.95 18.99 26.84
CA VAL A 411 -31.45 18.40 25.59
C VAL A 411 -30.22 19.13 25.05
N ASP A 412 -30.14 20.46 25.23
CA ASP A 412 -29.00 21.27 24.83
C ASP A 412 -27.79 21.00 25.70
N LYS A 413 -28.00 21.01 27.01
CA LYS A 413 -26.96 20.73 28.00
C LYS A 413 -26.39 19.33 27.82
N GLN A 414 -27.23 18.36 27.51
CA GLN A 414 -26.81 17.00 27.19
C GLN A 414 -25.96 16.96 25.93
N ALA A 415 -26.40 17.56 24.83
CA ALA A 415 -25.62 17.60 23.59
C ALA A 415 -24.27 18.30 23.78
N ILE A 416 -24.23 19.41 24.53
CA ILE A 416 -23.00 20.13 24.85
C ILE A 416 -22.06 19.25 25.68
N ALA A 417 -22.53 18.60 26.72
CA ALA A 417 -21.71 17.71 27.54
C ALA A 417 -21.11 16.56 26.72
N GLU A 418 -21.93 15.95 25.85
CA GLU A 418 -21.47 14.85 25.01
C GLU A 418 -20.39 15.30 24.01
N PHE A 419 -20.53 16.44 23.36
CA PHE A 419 -19.51 16.86 22.39
C PHE A 419 -18.22 17.38 23.06
N GLN A 420 -18.31 17.92 24.28
CA GLN A 420 -17.13 18.27 25.08
C GLN A 420 -16.32 17.05 25.47
N ASP A 421 -16.98 15.94 25.81
CA ASP A 421 -16.35 14.68 26.17
C ASP A 421 -15.57 14.01 24.99
N VAL A 422 -15.95 14.32 23.74
CA VAL A 422 -15.27 13.80 22.56
C VAL A 422 -13.79 14.22 22.50
N LYS A 423 -13.47 15.44 22.92
CA LYS A 423 -12.09 15.94 22.92
C LYS A 423 -11.13 15.02 23.69
N GLU A 424 -11.48 14.72 24.94
CA GLU A 424 -10.64 13.89 25.82
C GLU A 424 -10.47 12.48 25.25
N LYS A 425 -11.54 11.91 24.67
CA LYS A 425 -11.50 10.58 24.06
C LYS A 425 -10.61 10.55 22.83
N VAL A 426 -10.76 11.50 21.91
CA VAL A 426 -9.94 11.56 20.70
C VAL A 426 -8.47 11.76 21.07
N GLU A 427 -8.18 12.67 22.00
CA GLU A 427 -6.82 12.95 22.47
C GLU A 427 -6.19 11.70 23.14
N ALA A 428 -6.93 10.99 23.98
CA ALA A 428 -6.46 9.77 24.61
C ALA A 428 -6.04 8.71 23.58
N PHE A 429 -6.80 8.55 22.50
CA PHE A 429 -6.46 7.62 21.44
C PHE A 429 -5.30 8.08 20.56
N LEU A 430 -5.22 9.38 20.21
CA LEU A 430 -4.11 9.92 19.42
C LEU A 430 -2.77 9.80 20.17
N ASN A 431 -2.75 10.06 21.48
CA ASN A 431 -1.55 9.96 22.31
C ASN A 431 -0.96 8.55 22.40
N VAL A 432 -1.76 7.51 22.12
CA VAL A 432 -1.33 6.11 22.10
C VAL A 432 -1.38 5.50 20.69
N PHE A 433 -1.39 6.33 19.66
CA PHE A 433 -1.33 5.95 18.24
C PHE A 433 -2.47 5.01 17.79
N LYS A 434 -3.68 5.15 18.37
CA LYS A 434 -4.90 4.41 17.99
C LYS A 434 -5.77 5.28 17.07
N PHE A 435 -5.35 5.46 15.84
CA PHE A 435 -5.96 6.39 14.90
C PHE A 435 -7.36 5.97 14.44
N ARG A 436 -7.63 4.66 14.34
CA ARG A 436 -8.95 4.13 14.02
C ARG A 436 -9.99 4.54 15.06
N GLU A 437 -9.66 4.35 16.34
CA GLU A 437 -10.57 4.69 17.44
C GLU A 437 -10.71 6.21 17.56
N ALA A 438 -9.62 6.96 17.37
CA ALA A 438 -9.64 8.42 17.39
C ALA A 438 -10.57 8.99 16.29
N GLN A 439 -10.46 8.50 15.05
CA GLN A 439 -11.33 8.90 13.95
C GLN A 439 -12.80 8.54 14.20
N LYS A 440 -13.06 7.36 14.76
CA LYS A 440 -14.41 6.90 15.12
C LYS A 440 -15.04 7.80 16.18
N GLU A 441 -14.27 8.22 17.20
CA GLU A 441 -14.74 9.17 18.22
C GLU A 441 -14.96 10.56 17.64
N ALA A 442 -14.08 11.05 16.76
CA ALA A 442 -14.30 12.32 16.08
C ALA A 442 -15.62 12.32 15.27
N MET A 443 -15.98 11.19 14.63
CA MET A 443 -17.24 11.06 13.89
C MET A 443 -18.46 11.12 14.80
N ASN A 444 -18.33 10.89 16.09
CA ASN A 444 -19.44 11.02 17.04
C ASN A 444 -19.95 12.45 17.15
N LEU A 445 -19.10 13.47 16.90
CA LEU A 445 -19.57 14.86 16.82
C LEU A 445 -20.69 15.03 15.77
N ALA A 446 -20.51 14.46 14.57
CA ALA A 446 -21.52 14.52 13.54
C ALA A 446 -22.78 13.69 13.89
N ARG A 447 -22.62 12.55 14.59
CA ARG A 447 -23.75 11.74 15.08
C ARG A 447 -24.54 12.46 16.14
N ILE A 448 -23.86 13.11 17.11
CA ILE A 448 -24.49 13.95 18.12
C ILE A 448 -25.27 15.07 17.45
N GLY A 449 -24.70 15.76 16.48
CA GLY A 449 -25.33 16.83 15.75
C GLY A 449 -26.57 16.39 14.96
N ASN A 450 -26.50 15.28 14.24
CA ASN A 450 -27.66 14.72 13.52
C ASN A 450 -28.80 14.33 14.47
N ARG A 451 -28.47 13.68 15.58
CA ARG A 451 -29.44 13.32 16.61
C ARG A 451 -30.08 14.58 17.20
N TYR A 452 -29.28 15.54 17.63
CA TYR A 452 -29.73 16.78 18.25
C TYR A 452 -30.69 17.58 17.33
N ILE A 453 -30.31 17.80 16.07
CA ILE A 453 -31.21 18.49 15.12
C ILE A 453 -32.50 17.70 14.91
N THR A 454 -32.45 16.36 14.92
CA THR A 454 -33.62 15.52 14.71
C THR A 454 -34.55 15.52 15.93
N GLU A 455 -34.04 15.49 17.14
CA GLU A 455 -34.81 15.55 18.39
C GLU A 455 -35.41 16.91 18.61
N CYS A 456 -34.69 17.99 18.27
CA CYS A 456 -35.17 19.37 18.44
C CYS A 456 -36.16 19.83 17.34
N GLU A 457 -36.23 19.15 16.18
CA GLU A 457 -37.13 19.45 15.06
C GLU A 457 -37.27 20.94 14.71
N PRO A 458 -36.19 21.72 14.46
CA PRO A 458 -36.22 23.16 14.29
C PRO A 458 -37.24 23.63 13.19
N TRP A 459 -37.50 22.79 12.17
CA TRP A 459 -38.45 23.06 11.11
C TRP A 459 -39.93 23.06 11.60
N LYS A 460 -40.25 22.36 12.68
CA LYS A 460 -41.56 22.40 13.33
C LYS A 460 -41.63 23.55 14.33
N VAL A 461 -40.62 23.68 15.18
CA VAL A 461 -40.53 24.68 16.26
C VAL A 461 -40.50 26.11 15.70
N TRP A 462 -39.93 26.34 14.52
CA TRP A 462 -39.85 27.65 13.88
C TRP A 462 -41.22 28.38 13.80
N LYS A 463 -42.31 27.65 13.62
CA LYS A 463 -43.66 28.21 13.48
C LYS A 463 -44.27 28.73 14.80
N THR A 464 -43.77 28.20 15.93
CA THR A 464 -44.33 28.45 17.26
C THR A 464 -43.35 29.21 18.17
N ASP A 465 -42.08 28.92 18.06
CA ASP A 465 -41.01 29.53 18.88
C ASP A 465 -39.73 29.73 18.08
N PRO A 466 -39.62 30.80 17.28
CA PRO A 466 -38.41 31.12 16.54
C PRO A 466 -37.18 31.33 17.43
N LYS A 467 -37.34 31.86 18.65
CA LYS A 467 -36.25 32.08 19.60
C LYS A 467 -35.59 30.76 20.03
N ARG A 468 -36.42 29.74 20.21
CA ARG A 468 -35.90 28.40 20.51
C ARG A 468 -35.02 27.87 19.37
N VAL A 469 -35.40 28.13 18.13
CA VAL A 469 -34.64 27.72 16.94
C VAL A 469 -33.30 28.45 16.85
N GLU A 470 -33.17 29.69 17.32
CA GLU A 470 -31.89 30.41 17.44
C GLU A 470 -30.90 29.58 18.24
N THR A 471 -31.28 29.12 19.45
CA THR A 471 -30.46 28.30 20.30
C THR A 471 -30.09 26.97 19.66
N ILE A 472 -31.08 26.27 19.05
CA ILE A 472 -30.84 25.00 18.38
C ILE A 472 -29.78 25.13 17.27
N LEU A 473 -29.92 26.14 16.42
CA LEU A 473 -28.99 26.36 15.31
C LEU A 473 -27.64 26.88 15.77
N ASN A 474 -27.58 27.73 16.81
CA ASN A 474 -26.31 28.14 17.39
C ASN A 474 -25.51 26.92 17.85
N ILE A 475 -26.09 26.04 18.68
CA ILE A 475 -25.42 24.82 19.17
C ILE A 475 -25.01 23.92 18.02
N SER A 476 -25.89 23.74 17.00
CA SER A 476 -25.57 22.96 15.81
C SER A 476 -24.37 23.53 15.05
N LEU A 477 -24.27 24.86 14.93
CA LEU A 477 -23.16 25.52 14.28
C LEU A 477 -21.85 25.42 15.11
N GLN A 478 -21.94 25.50 16.46
CA GLN A 478 -20.79 25.23 17.31
C GLN A 478 -20.27 23.79 17.12
N LEU A 479 -21.17 22.81 17.01
CA LEU A 479 -20.80 21.42 16.67
C LEU A 479 -20.12 21.32 15.29
N VAL A 480 -20.63 22.04 14.28
CA VAL A 480 -20.00 22.10 12.95
C VAL A 480 -18.58 22.69 13.05
N ALA A 481 -18.38 23.73 13.83
CA ALA A 481 -17.07 24.32 14.06
C ALA A 481 -16.12 23.33 14.76
N ASN A 482 -16.61 22.62 15.78
CA ASN A 482 -15.85 21.57 16.46
C ASN A 482 -15.46 20.42 15.54
N LEU A 483 -16.33 20.03 14.57
CA LEU A 483 -15.98 19.03 13.55
C LEU A 483 -14.78 19.46 12.72
N SER A 484 -14.66 20.76 12.37
CA SER A 484 -13.53 21.25 11.57
C SER A 484 -12.19 21.14 12.31
N ILE A 485 -12.20 21.19 13.65
CA ILE A 485 -11.00 21.03 14.49
C ILE A 485 -10.69 19.54 14.67
N ALA A 486 -11.68 18.74 15.07
CA ALA A 486 -11.49 17.33 15.38
C ALA A 486 -11.03 16.52 14.15
N PHE A 487 -11.50 16.90 12.96
CA PHE A 487 -11.15 16.21 11.71
C PHE A 487 -9.95 16.79 10.96
N GLU A 488 -9.41 17.94 11.36
CA GLU A 488 -8.22 18.52 10.71
C GLU A 488 -7.06 17.52 10.61
N PRO A 489 -6.73 16.69 11.61
CA PRO A 489 -5.68 15.70 11.46
C PRO A 489 -6.00 14.62 10.41
N PHE A 490 -7.25 14.23 10.31
CA PHE A 490 -7.70 13.12 9.45
C PHE A 490 -8.06 13.55 8.04
N LEU A 491 -8.81 14.65 7.92
CA LEU A 491 -9.44 15.15 6.69
C LEU A 491 -9.10 16.63 6.47
N PRO A 492 -7.82 16.96 6.19
CA PRO A 492 -7.35 18.34 6.17
C PRO A 492 -8.02 19.21 5.09
N PHE A 493 -8.33 18.64 3.92
CA PHE A 493 -8.98 19.39 2.84
C PHE A 493 -10.42 19.73 3.20
N SER A 494 -11.20 18.76 3.68
CA SER A 494 -12.58 18.94 4.09
C SER A 494 -12.69 19.86 5.30
N SER A 495 -11.77 19.76 6.25
CA SER A 495 -11.73 20.65 7.42
C SER A 495 -11.41 22.10 7.02
N ALA A 496 -10.47 22.31 6.11
CA ALA A 496 -10.18 23.63 5.57
C ALA A 496 -11.37 24.22 4.82
N GLU A 497 -12.06 23.40 4.00
CA GLU A 497 -13.24 23.84 3.26
C GLU A 497 -14.40 24.14 4.21
N LEU A 498 -14.59 23.31 5.26
CA LEU A 498 -15.62 23.55 6.26
C LEU A 498 -15.37 24.88 7.01
N ARG A 499 -14.11 25.18 7.38
CA ARG A 499 -13.77 26.48 8.00
C ARG A 499 -14.09 27.66 7.09
N LYS A 500 -13.86 27.55 5.78
CA LYS A 500 -14.29 28.60 4.82
C LYS A 500 -15.82 28.78 4.81
N LEU A 501 -16.58 27.69 4.81
CA LEU A 501 -18.04 27.73 4.84
C LEU A 501 -18.59 28.45 6.07
N ILE A 502 -17.93 28.28 7.21
CA ILE A 502 -18.38 28.91 8.47
C ILE A 502 -17.61 30.20 8.80
N ASN A 503 -16.76 30.70 7.90
CA ASN A 503 -15.89 31.86 8.11
C ASN A 503 -15.12 31.79 9.42
N LEU A 504 -14.60 30.60 9.75
CA LEU A 504 -13.76 30.36 10.92
C LEU A 504 -12.29 30.42 10.50
N THR A 505 -11.51 31.21 11.25
CA THR A 505 -10.07 31.32 11.03
C THR A 505 -9.31 30.10 11.59
N GLU A 506 -8.02 30.21 11.76
CA GLU A 506 -7.20 29.18 12.38
C GLU A 506 -7.71 28.83 13.79
N CYS A 507 -7.71 27.53 14.09
CA CYS A 507 -8.13 26.98 15.36
C CYS A 507 -7.00 26.18 15.99
N GLU A 508 -7.05 26.09 17.31
CA GLU A 508 -6.16 25.24 18.09
C GLU A 508 -6.90 24.03 18.66
N TRP A 509 -6.17 22.98 18.97
CA TRP A 509 -6.75 21.79 19.61
C TRP A 509 -7.39 22.11 20.97
N SER A 510 -6.85 23.11 21.67
CA SER A 510 -7.38 23.60 22.94
C SER A 510 -8.83 24.05 22.85
N GLU A 511 -9.25 24.57 21.69
CA GLU A 511 -10.58 25.12 21.44
C GLU A 511 -11.63 24.04 21.13
N LEU A 512 -11.22 22.80 20.85
CA LEU A 512 -12.13 21.67 20.66
C LEU A 512 -12.95 21.46 21.95
N GLY A 513 -14.26 21.38 21.80
CA GLY A 513 -15.24 21.33 22.90
C GLY A 513 -15.81 22.70 23.25
N SER A 514 -15.38 23.80 22.63
CA SER A 514 -15.91 25.13 22.87
C SER A 514 -17.33 25.32 22.30
N THR A 515 -18.16 26.06 23.04
CA THR A 515 -19.50 26.45 22.63
C THR A 515 -19.58 27.90 22.08
N ASP A 516 -18.43 28.52 21.83
CA ASP A 516 -18.33 29.93 21.43
C ASP A 516 -17.29 30.15 20.32
N LEU A 517 -17.10 29.17 19.43
CA LEU A 517 -16.22 29.27 18.27
C LEU A 517 -16.77 30.24 17.22
N LEU A 518 -18.07 30.20 16.99
CA LEU A 518 -18.78 31.09 16.08
C LEU A 518 -19.57 32.12 16.87
N LYS A 519 -19.40 33.39 16.53
CA LYS A 519 -20.04 34.51 17.24
C LYS A 519 -21.42 34.83 16.66
N ALA A 520 -22.37 35.14 17.53
CA ALA A 520 -23.69 35.62 17.07
C ALA A 520 -23.51 36.85 16.16
N GLY A 521 -24.23 36.90 15.06
CA GLY A 521 -24.11 37.94 14.05
C GLY A 521 -23.02 37.68 12.99
N GLN A 522 -22.21 36.65 13.12
CA GLN A 522 -21.21 36.26 12.11
C GLN A 522 -21.91 35.75 10.84
N GLN A 523 -21.48 36.23 9.67
CA GLN A 523 -21.99 35.78 8.39
C GLN A 523 -21.29 34.50 7.96
N LEU A 524 -22.04 33.47 7.57
CA LEU A 524 -21.55 32.25 6.97
C LEU A 524 -21.45 32.40 5.45
N ALA A 525 -20.60 31.60 4.81
CA ALA A 525 -20.54 31.53 3.34
C ALA A 525 -21.74 30.77 2.77
N GLU A 526 -21.88 30.79 1.44
CA GLU A 526 -22.95 30.04 0.75
C GLU A 526 -22.76 28.54 0.93
N PRO A 527 -23.75 27.80 1.47
CA PRO A 527 -23.60 26.37 1.70
C PRO A 527 -23.47 25.54 0.42
N HIS A 528 -22.53 24.63 0.40
CA HIS A 528 -22.40 23.59 -0.61
C HIS A 528 -22.04 22.23 0.05
N LEU A 529 -22.10 21.15 -0.71
CA LEU A 529 -21.80 19.82 -0.20
C LEU A 529 -20.30 19.62 -0.04
N LEU A 530 -19.87 19.14 1.13
CA LEU A 530 -18.46 18.76 1.40
C LEU A 530 -18.09 17.43 0.76
N PHE A 531 -19.03 16.51 0.67
CA PHE A 531 -18.83 15.17 0.14
C PHE A 531 -19.94 14.82 -0.85
N GLU A 532 -19.54 14.15 -1.93
CA GLU A 532 -20.43 13.62 -2.95
C GLU A 532 -20.41 12.10 -2.94
N LYS A 533 -21.49 11.48 -3.32
CA LYS A 533 -21.56 10.04 -3.48
C LYS A 533 -20.57 9.56 -4.55
N ILE A 534 -20.07 8.37 -4.34
CA ILE A 534 -19.34 7.61 -5.34
C ILE A 534 -20.31 6.61 -5.93
N GLU A 535 -20.50 6.66 -7.24
CA GLU A 535 -21.44 5.80 -7.96
C GLU A 535 -20.76 4.47 -8.34
N ASP A 536 -21.57 3.48 -8.71
CA ASP A 536 -21.11 2.10 -8.96
C ASP A 536 -20.13 2.02 -10.13
N ASP A 537 -20.31 2.82 -11.18
CA ASP A 537 -19.49 2.84 -12.38
C ASP A 537 -18.01 3.17 -12.08
N ALA A 538 -17.78 4.10 -11.14
CA ALA A 538 -16.42 4.44 -10.70
C ALA A 538 -15.73 3.25 -10.00
N ILE A 539 -16.48 2.47 -9.24
CA ILE A 539 -15.98 1.28 -8.55
C ILE A 539 -15.75 0.13 -9.53
N GLU A 540 -16.67 -0.09 -10.45
CA GLU A 540 -16.55 -1.12 -11.50
C GLU A 540 -15.31 -0.87 -12.37
N ALA A 541 -15.01 0.39 -12.71
CA ALA A 541 -13.79 0.75 -13.43
C ALA A 541 -12.51 0.35 -12.68
N GLN A 542 -12.46 0.54 -11.36
CA GLN A 542 -11.31 0.15 -10.55
C GLN A 542 -11.18 -1.37 -10.41
N LEU A 543 -12.28 -2.07 -10.22
CA LEU A 543 -12.30 -3.53 -10.19
C LEU A 543 -11.86 -4.12 -11.54
N GLN A 544 -12.26 -3.51 -12.66
CA GLN A 544 -11.83 -3.92 -13.99
C GLN A 544 -10.32 -3.75 -14.17
N LYS A 545 -9.72 -2.63 -13.72
CA LYS A 545 -8.25 -2.44 -13.73
C LYS A 545 -7.51 -3.56 -12.98
N LEU A 546 -8.03 -3.96 -11.82
CA LEU A 546 -7.45 -5.06 -11.05
C LEU A 546 -7.59 -6.41 -11.76
N GLU A 547 -8.74 -6.69 -12.36
CA GLU A 547 -8.96 -7.92 -13.13
C GLU A 547 -8.04 -8.00 -14.36
N ASP A 548 -7.86 -6.88 -15.06
CA ASP A 548 -6.95 -6.80 -16.21
C ASP A 548 -5.50 -7.04 -15.78
N THR A 549 -5.09 -6.49 -14.63
CA THR A 549 -3.78 -6.75 -14.03
C THR A 549 -3.60 -8.23 -13.70
N LYS A 550 -4.63 -8.86 -13.15
CA LYS A 550 -4.60 -10.30 -12.82
C LYS A 550 -4.44 -11.17 -14.07
N LYS A 551 -5.19 -10.86 -15.13
CA LYS A 551 -5.08 -11.53 -16.43
C LYS A 551 -3.69 -11.36 -17.05
N ALA A 552 -3.15 -10.14 -17.03
CA ALA A 552 -1.80 -9.85 -17.51
C ALA A 552 -0.72 -10.66 -16.75
N ASN A 553 -0.84 -10.76 -15.43
CA ASN A 553 0.06 -11.57 -14.61
C ASN A 553 -0.04 -13.06 -14.90
N GLN A 554 -1.25 -13.57 -15.12
CA GLN A 554 -1.47 -14.98 -15.52
C GLN A 554 -0.82 -15.26 -16.88
N ALA A 555 -1.03 -14.37 -17.85
CA ALA A 555 -0.41 -14.47 -19.16
C ALA A 555 1.12 -14.46 -19.11
N ALA A 556 1.70 -13.54 -18.33
CA ALA A 556 3.15 -13.43 -18.17
C ALA A 556 3.80 -14.65 -17.49
N ASN A 557 3.06 -15.34 -16.63
CA ASN A 557 3.53 -16.52 -15.91
C ASN A 557 3.16 -17.85 -16.60
N TYR A 558 2.43 -17.78 -17.71
CA TYR A 558 2.04 -18.99 -18.45
C TYR A 558 3.27 -19.71 -18.99
N LYS A 559 3.37 -20.98 -18.66
CA LYS A 559 4.36 -21.90 -19.26
C LYS A 559 3.59 -22.97 -20.02
N ALA A 560 3.93 -23.11 -21.30
CA ALA A 560 3.37 -24.20 -22.08
C ALA A 560 3.70 -25.55 -21.43
N GLU A 561 2.75 -26.49 -21.53
CA GLU A 561 2.98 -27.87 -21.11
C GLU A 561 4.23 -28.42 -21.81
N PRO A 562 5.05 -29.23 -21.13
CA PRO A 562 6.18 -29.88 -21.77
C PRO A 562 5.75 -30.68 -22.98
N ILE A 563 6.55 -30.64 -24.04
CA ILE A 563 6.32 -31.50 -25.23
C ILE A 563 6.35 -32.96 -24.77
N LYS A 564 5.32 -33.71 -25.14
CA LYS A 564 5.23 -35.13 -24.85
C LYS A 564 6.31 -35.91 -25.61
N GLU A 565 6.48 -37.18 -25.26
CA GLU A 565 7.39 -38.10 -25.98
C GLU A 565 7.11 -38.11 -27.48
N ASN A 566 8.18 -38.32 -28.26
CA ASN A 566 8.08 -38.36 -29.71
C ASN A 566 7.12 -39.49 -30.17
N VAL A 567 6.24 -39.16 -31.10
CA VAL A 567 5.34 -40.10 -31.76
C VAL A 567 5.90 -40.40 -33.15
N SER A 568 5.84 -41.64 -33.58
CA SER A 568 6.24 -42.01 -34.96
C SER A 568 5.25 -41.44 -35.99
N PHE A 569 5.70 -41.24 -37.22
CA PHE A 569 4.83 -40.79 -38.28
C PHE A 569 3.74 -41.83 -38.57
N GLU A 570 4.07 -43.13 -38.50
CA GLU A 570 3.13 -44.25 -38.65
C GLU A 570 2.04 -44.25 -37.57
N ASP A 571 2.32 -43.75 -36.34
CA ASP A 571 1.31 -43.63 -35.30
C ASP A 571 0.41 -42.42 -35.55
N PHE A 572 0.96 -41.33 -36.09
CA PHE A 572 0.15 -40.17 -36.49
C PHE A 572 -0.78 -40.52 -37.68
N GLU A 573 -0.32 -41.23 -38.67
CA GLU A 573 -1.12 -41.69 -39.83
C GLU A 573 -2.32 -42.57 -39.44
N LYS A 574 -2.28 -43.19 -38.26
CA LYS A 574 -3.43 -43.95 -37.74
C LYS A 574 -4.58 -43.07 -37.29
N MET A 575 -4.34 -41.79 -37.07
CA MET A 575 -5.38 -40.83 -36.68
C MET A 575 -6.01 -40.20 -37.93
N ASP A 576 -7.31 -40.33 -38.08
CA ASP A 576 -8.07 -39.69 -39.14
C ASP A 576 -8.65 -38.37 -38.63
N ILE A 577 -7.90 -37.28 -38.85
CA ILE A 577 -8.32 -35.92 -38.47
C ILE A 577 -8.96 -35.27 -39.69
N ARG A 578 -10.18 -34.75 -39.54
CA ARG A 578 -10.96 -34.15 -40.63
C ARG A 578 -11.54 -32.80 -40.29
N VAL A 579 -11.87 -32.04 -41.33
CA VAL A 579 -12.70 -30.83 -41.23
C VAL A 579 -14.17 -31.27 -41.23
N GLY A 580 -14.94 -30.78 -40.25
CA GLY A 580 -16.37 -31.02 -40.16
C GLY A 580 -17.13 -29.69 -40.06
N HIS A 581 -18.23 -29.58 -40.83
CA HIS A 581 -19.12 -28.45 -40.77
C HIS A 581 -20.24 -28.69 -39.75
N ILE A 582 -20.42 -27.78 -38.78
CA ILE A 582 -21.46 -27.92 -37.75
C ILE A 582 -22.82 -27.54 -38.33
N ILE A 583 -23.65 -28.52 -38.63
CA ILE A 583 -25.02 -28.32 -39.12
C ILE A 583 -25.95 -27.91 -37.98
N ASN A 584 -25.79 -28.55 -36.84
CA ASN A 584 -26.60 -28.28 -35.64
C ASN A 584 -25.77 -28.48 -34.37
N CYS A 585 -26.12 -27.70 -33.32
CA CYS A 585 -25.54 -27.80 -31.98
C CYS A 585 -26.65 -27.63 -30.97
N GLU A 586 -26.71 -28.46 -29.93
CA GLU A 586 -27.71 -28.34 -28.87
C GLU A 586 -27.18 -28.78 -27.51
N LYS A 587 -27.77 -28.27 -26.42
CA LYS A 587 -27.41 -28.68 -25.07
C LYS A 587 -27.95 -30.07 -24.76
N VAL A 588 -27.11 -30.96 -24.24
CA VAL A 588 -27.53 -32.33 -23.86
C VAL A 588 -28.42 -32.26 -22.61
N LYS A 589 -29.65 -32.80 -22.73
CA LYS A 589 -30.59 -32.90 -21.58
C LYS A 589 -29.92 -33.63 -20.42
N LYS A 590 -30.02 -33.06 -19.23
CA LYS A 590 -29.43 -33.56 -17.97
C LYS A 590 -27.89 -33.39 -17.85
N SER A 591 -27.22 -32.68 -18.75
CA SER A 591 -25.79 -32.35 -18.63
C SER A 591 -25.56 -30.86 -18.69
N LYS A 592 -24.82 -30.33 -17.69
CA LYS A 592 -24.36 -28.94 -17.69
C LYS A 592 -23.03 -28.72 -18.44
N LYS A 593 -22.42 -29.82 -18.90
CA LYS A 593 -21.06 -29.80 -19.48
C LYS A 593 -21.04 -30.15 -20.97
N LEU A 594 -22.05 -30.83 -21.50
CA LEU A 594 -22.03 -31.39 -22.83
C LEU A 594 -22.88 -30.61 -23.82
N LEU A 595 -22.28 -30.35 -25.01
CA LEU A 595 -22.98 -29.97 -26.22
C LEU A 595 -23.00 -31.19 -27.15
N GLN A 596 -24.13 -31.38 -27.86
CA GLN A 596 -24.30 -32.38 -28.93
C GLN A 596 -24.21 -31.68 -30.28
N PHE A 597 -23.32 -32.13 -31.10
CA PHE A 597 -23.05 -31.61 -32.43
C PHE A 597 -23.58 -32.59 -33.49
N THR A 598 -24.22 -32.04 -34.51
CA THR A 598 -24.46 -32.73 -35.78
C THR A 598 -23.53 -32.13 -36.81
N ILE A 599 -22.59 -32.92 -37.30
CA ILE A 599 -21.49 -32.48 -38.15
C ILE A 599 -21.62 -33.13 -39.53
N ASP A 600 -21.56 -32.31 -40.59
CA ASP A 600 -21.28 -32.80 -41.95
C ASP A 600 -19.79 -33.09 -42.07
N ASP A 601 -19.45 -34.35 -42.33
CA ASP A 601 -18.07 -34.82 -42.51
C ASP A 601 -17.79 -35.24 -43.98
N GLY A 602 -18.67 -34.84 -44.90
CA GLY A 602 -18.56 -35.18 -46.33
C GLY A 602 -18.92 -36.61 -46.70
N SER A 603 -19.35 -37.45 -45.73
CA SER A 603 -19.73 -38.86 -45.98
C SER A 603 -21.14 -39.03 -46.53
N GLY A 604 -21.94 -37.95 -46.53
CA GLY A 604 -23.35 -37.97 -46.92
C GLY A 604 -24.31 -38.36 -45.79
N THR A 605 -23.78 -38.75 -44.61
CA THR A 605 -24.57 -39.03 -43.41
C THR A 605 -24.01 -38.19 -42.26
N PRO A 606 -24.78 -37.26 -41.70
CA PRO A 606 -24.29 -36.40 -40.60
C PRO A 606 -23.85 -37.25 -39.41
N ARG A 607 -22.75 -36.83 -38.77
CA ARG A 607 -22.12 -37.48 -37.63
C ARG A 607 -22.55 -36.78 -36.32
N THR A 608 -22.84 -37.56 -35.29
CA THR A 608 -23.09 -37.02 -33.94
C THR A 608 -21.83 -37.06 -33.11
N ILE A 609 -21.42 -35.91 -32.56
CA ILE A 609 -20.30 -35.80 -31.63
C ILE A 609 -20.74 -35.07 -30.37
N LEU A 610 -20.34 -35.58 -29.20
CA LEU A 610 -20.54 -34.89 -27.92
C LEU A 610 -19.22 -34.31 -27.45
N SER A 611 -19.24 -33.03 -27.02
CA SER A 611 -18.06 -32.36 -26.48
C SER A 611 -18.37 -31.65 -25.16
N GLY A 612 -17.41 -31.66 -24.24
CA GLY A 612 -17.50 -31.10 -22.89
C GLY A 612 -17.34 -29.58 -22.81
N ILE A 613 -17.79 -28.83 -23.81
CA ILE A 613 -17.52 -27.39 -23.96
C ILE A 613 -18.72 -26.47 -23.71
N ALA A 614 -19.79 -26.98 -23.11
CA ALA A 614 -21.00 -26.20 -22.82
C ALA A 614 -20.80 -25.06 -21.80
N ALA A 615 -19.67 -25.05 -21.09
CA ALA A 615 -19.31 -23.93 -20.19
C ALA A 615 -18.67 -22.74 -20.93
N TYR A 616 -18.27 -22.95 -22.20
CA TYR A 616 -17.49 -21.98 -22.98
C TYR A 616 -18.24 -21.45 -24.20
N TYR A 617 -19.24 -22.17 -24.69
CA TYR A 617 -20.00 -21.79 -25.87
C TYR A 617 -21.50 -22.03 -25.70
N GLU A 618 -22.28 -21.09 -26.21
CA GLU A 618 -23.68 -21.34 -26.50
C GLU A 618 -23.82 -21.98 -27.89
N PRO A 619 -24.79 -22.89 -28.09
CA PRO A 619 -24.95 -23.62 -29.35
C PRO A 619 -24.95 -22.76 -30.61
N GLU A 620 -25.60 -21.60 -30.54
CA GLU A 620 -25.79 -20.67 -31.66
C GLU A 620 -24.48 -20.08 -32.18
N GLN A 621 -23.44 -20.02 -31.31
CA GLN A 621 -22.13 -19.50 -31.66
C GLN A 621 -21.32 -20.46 -32.54
N LEU A 622 -21.69 -21.73 -32.53
CA LEU A 622 -20.95 -22.83 -33.20
C LEU A 622 -21.62 -23.31 -34.46
N ILE A 623 -22.94 -23.17 -34.61
CA ILE A 623 -23.67 -23.56 -35.81
C ILE A 623 -23.14 -22.81 -37.03
N GLY A 624 -22.91 -23.53 -38.14
CA GLY A 624 -22.40 -22.95 -39.37
C GLY A 624 -20.86 -22.72 -39.35
N LYS A 625 -20.16 -23.21 -38.35
CA LYS A 625 -18.69 -23.14 -38.26
C LYS A 625 -18.04 -24.45 -38.66
N ASP A 626 -16.82 -24.36 -39.16
CA ASP A 626 -15.98 -25.52 -39.43
C ASP A 626 -15.10 -25.81 -38.21
N VAL A 627 -14.95 -27.10 -37.90
CA VAL A 627 -14.12 -27.56 -36.77
C VAL A 627 -13.25 -28.72 -37.19
N LEU A 628 -12.11 -28.89 -36.56
CA LEU A 628 -11.28 -30.08 -36.71
C LEU A 628 -11.73 -31.14 -35.70
N PHE A 629 -11.87 -32.36 -36.15
CA PHE A 629 -12.24 -33.48 -35.29
C PHE A 629 -11.52 -34.78 -35.68
N ILE A 630 -11.32 -35.67 -34.70
CA ILE A 630 -10.82 -37.02 -34.94
C ILE A 630 -12.01 -37.90 -35.29
N ALA A 631 -11.98 -38.47 -36.51
CA ALA A 631 -13.09 -39.19 -37.10
C ALA A 631 -13.12 -40.68 -36.73
N ASN A 632 -11.98 -41.27 -36.43
CA ASN A 632 -11.82 -42.72 -36.28
C ASN A 632 -11.67 -43.21 -34.84
N PHE A 633 -12.09 -42.40 -33.86
CA PHE A 633 -12.25 -42.91 -32.51
C PHE A 633 -13.43 -43.87 -32.40
N PRO A 634 -13.31 -44.95 -31.63
CA PRO A 634 -14.43 -45.87 -31.41
C PRO A 634 -15.63 -45.09 -30.84
N PRO A 635 -16.86 -45.34 -31.34
CA PRO A 635 -18.06 -44.71 -30.83
C PRO A 635 -18.20 -44.88 -29.32
N ARG A 636 -18.49 -43.79 -28.61
CA ARG A 636 -18.61 -43.79 -27.15
C ARG A 636 -19.99 -43.30 -26.72
N LYS A 637 -20.67 -44.10 -25.90
CA LYS A 637 -21.98 -43.72 -25.37
C LYS A 637 -21.83 -42.79 -24.14
N MET A 638 -22.35 -41.57 -24.21
CA MET A 638 -22.35 -40.59 -23.13
C MET A 638 -23.78 -40.06 -22.95
N MET A 639 -24.31 -40.10 -21.72
CA MET A 639 -25.69 -39.68 -21.39
C MET A 639 -26.78 -40.30 -22.28
N GLY A 640 -26.54 -41.54 -22.75
CA GLY A 640 -27.47 -42.26 -23.61
C GLY A 640 -27.32 -41.98 -25.13
N ILE A 641 -26.48 -41.05 -25.52
CA ILE A 641 -26.20 -40.66 -26.92
C ILE A 641 -24.84 -41.18 -27.31
N GLU A 642 -24.72 -41.72 -28.54
CA GLU A 642 -23.48 -42.21 -29.08
C GLU A 642 -22.69 -41.09 -29.76
N SER A 643 -21.47 -40.83 -29.26
CA SER A 643 -20.53 -39.86 -29.84
C SER A 643 -19.59 -40.60 -30.78
N GLN A 644 -19.49 -40.14 -32.03
CA GLN A 644 -18.75 -40.78 -33.12
C GLN A 644 -17.52 -39.94 -33.51
N GLY A 645 -16.72 -39.54 -32.56
CA GLY A 645 -15.51 -38.77 -32.79
C GLY A 645 -15.21 -37.78 -31.66
N MET A 646 -14.19 -36.95 -31.82
CA MET A 646 -13.78 -35.96 -30.85
C MET A 646 -13.41 -34.61 -31.52
N ILE A 647 -14.11 -33.53 -31.18
CA ILE A 647 -13.75 -32.19 -31.62
C ILE A 647 -12.46 -31.77 -30.93
N LEU A 648 -11.52 -31.20 -31.71
CA LEU A 648 -10.27 -30.66 -31.18
C LEU A 648 -10.48 -29.22 -30.64
N SER A 649 -9.87 -28.96 -29.52
CA SER A 649 -9.90 -27.63 -28.88
C SER A 649 -8.61 -27.36 -28.18
N ALA A 650 -8.25 -26.07 -28.06
CA ALA A 650 -7.12 -25.59 -27.28
C ALA A 650 -7.62 -24.90 -26.03
N VAL A 651 -6.97 -25.16 -24.89
CA VAL A 651 -7.23 -24.48 -23.63
C VAL A 651 -6.15 -23.42 -23.45
N ASN A 652 -6.57 -22.17 -23.22
CA ASN A 652 -5.71 -21.03 -23.02
C ASN A 652 -5.21 -20.96 -21.55
N PHE A 653 -4.22 -20.09 -21.27
CA PHE A 653 -3.64 -19.86 -19.95
C PHE A 653 -4.66 -19.41 -18.89
N ASP A 654 -5.72 -18.71 -19.29
CA ASP A 654 -6.81 -18.23 -18.43
C ASP A 654 -7.94 -19.25 -18.23
N GLY A 655 -7.76 -20.45 -18.77
CA GLY A 655 -8.76 -21.52 -18.74
C GLY A 655 -9.87 -21.36 -19.79
N THR A 656 -9.83 -20.31 -20.63
CA THR A 656 -10.73 -20.23 -21.79
C THR A 656 -10.41 -21.29 -22.80
N LEU A 657 -11.44 -21.77 -23.52
CA LEU A 657 -11.31 -22.83 -24.51
C LEU A 657 -11.66 -22.27 -25.88
N SER A 658 -10.84 -22.62 -26.89
CA SER A 658 -11.11 -22.31 -28.29
C SER A 658 -11.19 -23.59 -29.10
N VAL A 659 -12.26 -23.78 -29.87
CA VAL A 659 -12.34 -24.87 -30.83
C VAL A 659 -11.39 -24.59 -31.98
N THR A 660 -10.74 -25.66 -32.49
CA THR A 660 -9.83 -25.52 -33.63
C THR A 660 -10.61 -25.47 -34.94
N THR A 661 -10.19 -24.60 -35.86
CA THR A 661 -10.83 -24.36 -37.15
C THR A 661 -9.79 -24.16 -38.25
N THR A 662 -10.21 -24.06 -39.51
CA THR A 662 -9.36 -23.73 -40.65
C THR A 662 -9.32 -22.21 -40.89
N LEU A 663 -8.20 -21.69 -41.38
CA LEU A 663 -8.05 -20.26 -41.72
C LEU A 663 -8.75 -19.87 -43.03
N GLY A 664 -9.04 -20.83 -43.88
CA GLY A 664 -9.71 -20.63 -45.15
C GLY A 664 -10.86 -21.59 -45.37
N GLU A 665 -11.65 -21.39 -46.42
CA GLU A 665 -12.73 -22.33 -46.81
C GLU A 665 -12.15 -23.68 -47.19
N VAL A 666 -12.59 -24.72 -46.51
CA VAL A 666 -12.21 -26.12 -46.76
C VAL A 666 -13.48 -26.94 -46.77
N LYS A 667 -13.61 -27.85 -47.75
CA LYS A 667 -14.80 -28.72 -47.84
C LYS A 667 -14.88 -29.67 -46.65
N PRO A 668 -16.09 -29.88 -46.08
CA PRO A 668 -16.32 -30.92 -45.09
C PRO A 668 -15.79 -32.29 -45.54
N GLY A 669 -15.16 -33.03 -44.63
CA GLY A 669 -14.52 -34.29 -44.89
C GLY A 669 -13.07 -34.22 -45.37
N SER A 670 -12.54 -33.03 -45.64
CA SER A 670 -11.12 -32.89 -46.00
C SER A 670 -10.23 -33.37 -44.87
N GLN A 671 -9.23 -34.18 -45.22
CA GLN A 671 -8.26 -34.72 -44.28
C GLN A 671 -7.24 -33.65 -43.87
N VAL A 672 -6.86 -33.66 -42.60
CA VAL A 672 -5.82 -32.80 -41.99
C VAL A 672 -4.60 -33.65 -41.72
N GLY A 673 -3.45 -33.28 -42.30
CA GLY A 673 -2.20 -34.03 -42.18
C GLY A 673 -0.98 -33.10 -42.18
#